data_c79694fc87ed00cc41ee4c25f4fef53b
#
_entry.id   c79694fc87ed00cc41ee4c25f4fef53b
#
_cell.length_a   1.000
_cell.length_b   1.000
_cell.length_c   1.000
_cell.angle_alpha   90.00
_cell.angle_beta   90.00
_cell.angle_gamma   90.00
#
_symmetry.space_group_name_H-M   'P 1'
#
loop_
_entity.id
_entity.type
_entity.pdbx_description
1 polymer ?
#
loop_
_entity_poly.entity_id
_entity_poly.type
_entity_poly.pdbx_seq_one_letter_code
_entity_poly.pdbx_strand_id
1 'polypeptide(L)'
;MVSLLSVLAMAQGKKSFTLDDLLPGGSTYHQLQPQNLYTAWWGNRLVETDLDGSNEINPKNGSKKVLFTLSQLNQWLGAGEDSSVVRSCYNVEFPDGRQPWVATVVSGKGKNGGKPTSIYTVVDFKSGKKVWGQEYPADATALDRSPSSNSLAFVRQHNLYVTTKEGQTMAVSSDGSNDLVYGETVHRNEFGITKGTFWSPDGKQLAFYRMDQSMVPDYPQVDITTRIATTYPCKYPMAGEKMHKVTVGVFTPATGRTVWLQAGDPTDRYFTNISWSPDNRKIYMIELNRDQNRAELVRYDAATGKKEGVIYEEEHPKYVEPMHGLLFLPWDSSKFIYQSQRDGYNHLYLFDLSKPQAPQRHKTFQGGACEEHVEVTPLTSGEWVVKEVLGFDLKEKSLLFCSNEIHPLQSNIYKVRVKDGQRTLLDNGEGVHYGSVNADGTYVEDRYSSPTVARSISLTDTRNGKGRNLLTAEDPWKDYNVPEITCGSIKAADGTTDLYYRMVKPVDFDPNKKYPTVIYVYGGSHAHNVEASRNYLARGWEIYMAQKGYLLFILDNRGSEHRGLAFENVTFRHLGVEEMKDQMEGVRFLKSLPYVDADRMGVHGWSFGGFMTTNLMLTYPDVFKAGVAGGPVVDWQYYEVMYGERYMDRPQDNPEGYKGSNLRLKAGNLKGKLQVIIGYNDPVCVPQHSLSFLRACIDAGTQPDFFTYPGDEHNMMGKDRVHLHERITQYFEDYLK
;
A
#
# COMPACT_ATOMS: atom_id res chain seq x y z
N MET A 1 38.96 -55.95 -22.19
CA MET A 1 38.18 -55.71 -20.96
C MET A 1 37.89 -54.17 -20.91
N VAL A 2 36.75 -53.77 -21.37
CA VAL A 2 36.29 -52.39 -21.29
C VAL A 2 35.30 -52.37 -20.13
N SER A 3 35.64 -51.67 -19.07
CA SER A 3 34.76 -51.51 -17.91
C SER A 3 33.72 -50.43 -18.20
N LEU A 4 32.48 -50.84 -18.32
CA LEU A 4 31.32 -49.93 -18.28
C LEU A 4 31.15 -49.42 -16.84
N LEU A 5 31.51 -48.17 -16.60
CA LEU A 5 31.05 -47.40 -15.45
C LEU A 5 29.63 -46.91 -15.77
N SER A 6 28.64 -47.62 -15.27
CA SER A 6 27.26 -47.11 -15.22
C SER A 6 27.16 -46.00 -14.16
N VAL A 7 27.08 -44.78 -14.58
CA VAL A 7 26.69 -43.69 -13.72
C VAL A 7 25.18 -43.83 -13.42
N LEU A 8 24.86 -44.37 -12.27
CA LEU A 8 23.52 -44.24 -11.68
C LEU A 8 23.33 -42.76 -11.31
N ALA A 9 22.70 -42.00 -12.18
CA ALA A 9 22.05 -40.76 -11.80
C ALA A 9 20.86 -41.15 -10.91
N MET A 10 21.07 -41.15 -9.60
CA MET A 10 19.93 -41.12 -8.68
C MET A 10 19.10 -39.88 -9.03
N ALA A 11 17.85 -40.08 -9.45
CA ALA A 11 16.89 -39.02 -9.52
C ALA A 11 16.73 -38.50 -8.09
N GLN A 12 17.41 -37.41 -7.76
CA GLN A 12 17.19 -36.69 -6.51
C GLN A 12 15.73 -36.24 -6.52
N GLY A 13 14.91 -36.72 -5.58
CA GLY A 13 13.53 -36.26 -5.40
C GLY A 13 13.53 -34.75 -5.18
N LYS A 14 12.50 -34.07 -5.65
CA LYS A 14 12.33 -32.60 -5.45
C LYS A 14 12.35 -32.28 -3.96
N LYS A 15 12.88 -31.12 -3.63
CA LYS A 15 12.99 -30.59 -2.26
C LYS A 15 11.63 -30.14 -1.71
N SER A 16 11.47 -30.18 -0.40
CA SER A 16 10.37 -29.54 0.31
C SER A 16 10.81 -28.19 0.84
N PHE A 17 9.87 -27.24 0.89
CA PHE A 17 10.11 -25.92 1.46
C PHE A 17 10.05 -25.94 2.99
N THR A 18 10.79 -25.04 3.60
CA THR A 18 10.65 -24.64 5.00
C THR A 18 9.90 -23.31 5.08
N LEU A 19 9.47 -22.90 6.27
CA LEU A 19 8.92 -21.55 6.46
C LEU A 19 9.97 -20.46 6.26
N ASP A 20 11.25 -20.73 6.59
CA ASP A 20 12.37 -19.83 6.29
C ASP A 20 12.56 -19.57 4.78
N ASP A 21 12.23 -20.55 3.94
CA ASP A 21 12.29 -20.41 2.48
C ASP A 21 11.16 -19.53 1.91
N LEU A 22 10.02 -19.54 2.55
CA LEU A 22 8.76 -19.02 2.00
C LEU A 22 8.30 -17.69 2.61
N LEU A 23 8.81 -17.31 3.78
CA LEU A 23 8.35 -16.14 4.51
C LEU A 23 9.39 -15.01 4.55
N PRO A 24 8.99 -13.76 4.28
CA PRO A 24 9.86 -12.60 4.54
C PRO A 24 10.33 -12.59 6.01
N GLY A 25 11.65 -12.53 6.19
CA GLY A 25 12.28 -12.65 7.52
C GLY A 25 12.88 -14.04 7.79
N GLY A 26 12.58 -15.02 6.98
CA GLY A 26 13.25 -16.33 7.01
C GLY A 26 14.68 -16.24 6.49
N SER A 27 15.56 -17.08 7.05
CA SER A 27 17.01 -17.01 6.80
C SER A 27 17.40 -17.34 5.35
N THR A 28 16.60 -18.12 4.65
CA THR A 28 16.81 -18.57 3.25
C THR A 28 15.86 -17.91 2.25
N TYR A 29 14.91 -17.10 2.71
CA TYR A 29 13.87 -16.48 1.88
C TYR A 29 14.40 -15.80 0.61
N HIS A 30 15.49 -15.03 0.73
CA HIS A 30 16.05 -14.30 -0.41
C HIS A 30 16.62 -15.20 -1.51
N GLN A 31 17.03 -16.44 -1.16
CA GLN A 31 17.59 -17.39 -2.12
C GLN A 31 16.52 -17.97 -3.07
N LEU A 32 15.26 -17.93 -2.66
CA LEU A 32 14.13 -18.48 -3.40
C LEU A 32 13.21 -17.39 -4.01
N GLN A 33 13.73 -16.17 -4.11
CA GLN A 33 13.06 -15.11 -4.87
C GLN A 33 13.50 -15.14 -6.34
N PRO A 34 12.59 -14.84 -7.28
CA PRO A 34 12.97 -14.70 -8.69
C PRO A 34 14.06 -13.65 -8.84
N GLN A 35 15.03 -13.92 -9.71
CA GLN A 35 16.05 -12.93 -10.06
C GLN A 35 15.42 -11.59 -10.38
N ASN A 36 16.04 -10.49 -9.93
CA ASN A 36 15.57 -9.14 -10.13
C ASN A 36 16.63 -8.27 -10.79
N LEU A 37 16.19 -7.23 -11.46
CA LEU A 37 17.01 -6.16 -12.01
C LEU A 37 16.64 -4.88 -11.27
N TYR A 38 17.56 -4.32 -10.51
CA TYR A 38 17.32 -3.06 -9.81
C TYR A 38 17.70 -1.92 -10.73
N THR A 39 16.79 -0.98 -10.93
CA THR A 39 16.91 0.10 -11.89
C THR A 39 16.51 1.43 -11.30
N ALA A 40 17.05 2.50 -11.87
CA ALA A 40 16.68 3.87 -11.60
C ALA A 40 16.66 4.68 -12.91
N TRP A 41 15.82 5.69 -12.97
CA TRP A 41 15.82 6.62 -14.10
C TRP A 41 16.80 7.78 -13.86
N TRP A 42 17.72 7.98 -14.79
CA TRP A 42 18.54 9.18 -14.90
C TRP A 42 18.03 10.01 -16.08
N GLY A 43 17.05 10.85 -15.82
CA GLY A 43 16.30 11.54 -16.89
C GLY A 43 15.61 10.54 -17.82
N ASN A 44 16.05 10.50 -19.08
CA ASN A 44 15.52 9.56 -20.08
C ASN A 44 16.33 8.26 -20.20
N ARG A 45 17.30 8.04 -19.33
CA ARG A 45 18.19 6.87 -19.37
C ARG A 45 17.82 5.91 -18.26
N LEU A 46 17.67 4.64 -18.61
CA LEU A 46 17.51 3.58 -17.61
C LEU A 46 18.90 3.15 -17.12
N VAL A 47 19.09 3.14 -15.83
CA VAL A 47 20.33 2.74 -15.17
C VAL A 47 20.06 1.54 -14.27
N GLU A 48 20.80 0.45 -14.50
CA GLU A 48 20.86 -0.66 -13.53
C GLU A 48 21.76 -0.27 -12.38
N THR A 49 21.28 -0.50 -11.17
CA THR A 49 22.03 -0.29 -9.94
C THR A 49 22.14 -1.62 -9.19
N ASP A 50 23.35 -2.03 -8.86
CA ASP A 50 23.57 -3.33 -8.25
C ASP A 50 24.57 -3.27 -7.06
N LEU A 51 25.06 -4.43 -6.66
CA LEU A 51 26.04 -4.53 -5.58
C LEU A 51 27.36 -3.83 -5.99
N ASP A 52 27.78 -3.97 -7.23
CA ASP A 52 29.14 -3.65 -7.70
C ASP A 52 29.23 -2.29 -8.39
N GLY A 53 28.09 -1.70 -8.81
CA GLY A 53 28.14 -0.41 -9.52
C GLY A 53 26.82 0.02 -10.14
N SER A 54 26.91 0.89 -11.14
CA SER A 54 25.77 1.39 -11.90
C SER A 54 26.07 1.39 -13.41
N ASN A 55 25.14 0.90 -14.20
CA ASN A 55 25.29 0.69 -15.62
C ASN A 55 24.12 1.31 -16.42
N GLU A 56 24.40 2.17 -17.39
CA GLU A 56 23.39 2.66 -18.33
C GLU A 56 22.97 1.53 -19.29
N ILE A 57 21.68 1.31 -19.44
CA ILE A 57 21.11 0.32 -20.36
C ILE A 57 20.73 1.00 -21.67
N ASN A 58 21.26 0.51 -22.78
CA ASN A 58 20.90 1.01 -24.10
C ASN A 58 19.52 0.50 -24.51
N PRO A 59 18.51 1.37 -24.74
CA PRO A 59 17.15 0.94 -25.03
C PRO A 59 17.01 0.20 -26.38
N LYS A 60 17.97 0.37 -27.30
CA LYS A 60 17.90 -0.23 -28.64
C LYS A 60 18.39 -1.68 -28.67
N ASN A 61 19.41 -2.01 -27.89
CA ASN A 61 20.05 -3.32 -27.95
C ASN A 61 20.25 -4.00 -26.59
N GLY A 62 19.91 -3.34 -25.48
CA GLY A 62 20.06 -3.86 -24.11
C GLY A 62 21.51 -3.92 -23.61
N SER A 63 22.49 -3.41 -24.40
CA SER A 63 23.88 -3.40 -23.95
C SER A 63 24.05 -2.47 -22.75
N LYS A 64 24.95 -2.84 -21.84
CA LYS A 64 25.23 -2.09 -20.61
C LYS A 64 26.54 -1.32 -20.78
N LYS A 65 26.53 -0.08 -20.32
CA LYS A 65 27.70 0.80 -20.24
C LYS A 65 27.92 1.18 -18.77
N VAL A 66 29.07 0.79 -18.24
CA VAL A 66 29.45 1.17 -16.87
C VAL A 66 29.48 2.69 -16.74
N LEU A 67 28.76 3.23 -15.77
CA LEU A 67 28.82 4.63 -15.36
C LEU A 67 29.87 4.81 -14.28
N PHE A 68 29.83 3.97 -13.25
CA PHE A 68 30.81 3.89 -12.16
C PHE A 68 30.71 2.56 -11.42
N THR A 69 31.77 2.21 -10.70
CA THR A 69 31.82 1.04 -9.81
C THR A 69 31.63 1.46 -8.35
N LEU A 70 31.26 0.50 -7.50
CA LEU A 70 31.18 0.71 -6.05
C LEU A 70 32.52 1.23 -5.46
N SER A 71 33.65 0.70 -5.94
CA SER A 71 34.98 1.14 -5.54
C SER A 71 35.22 2.62 -5.85
N GLN A 72 34.86 3.05 -7.07
CA GLN A 72 34.96 4.46 -7.47
C GLN A 72 34.05 5.34 -6.60
N LEU A 73 32.79 4.93 -6.37
CA LEU A 73 31.88 5.67 -5.53
C LEU A 73 32.43 5.83 -4.10
N ASN A 74 32.96 4.77 -3.50
CA ASN A 74 33.56 4.83 -2.16
C ASN A 74 34.78 5.76 -2.13
N GLN A 75 35.65 5.71 -3.14
CA GLN A 75 36.79 6.63 -3.26
C GLN A 75 36.32 8.10 -3.32
N TRP A 76 35.30 8.42 -4.10
CA TRP A 76 34.74 9.77 -4.20
C TRP A 76 34.08 10.25 -2.91
N LEU A 77 33.56 9.32 -2.10
CA LEU A 77 32.98 9.60 -0.77
C LEU A 77 34.04 9.74 0.31
N GLY A 78 35.34 9.56 -0.02
CA GLY A 78 36.44 9.71 0.92
C GLY A 78 36.77 8.48 1.74
N ALA A 79 36.43 7.29 1.27
CA ALA A 79 36.84 6.03 1.88
C ALA A 79 38.38 5.90 1.87
N GLY A 80 38.99 5.40 2.94
CA GLY A 80 40.38 4.96 2.95
C GLY A 80 40.56 3.66 2.14
N GLU A 81 41.84 3.26 1.89
CA GLU A 81 42.14 2.10 1.03
C GLU A 81 41.47 0.79 1.50
N ASP A 82 41.25 0.63 2.80
CA ASP A 82 40.67 -0.58 3.40
C ASP A 82 39.27 -0.35 4.03
N SER A 83 38.56 0.75 3.66
CA SER A 83 37.26 1.08 4.22
C SER A 83 36.21 1.34 3.13
N SER A 84 34.96 0.99 3.40
CA SER A 84 33.83 1.34 2.55
C SER A 84 32.86 2.25 3.28
N VAL A 85 32.42 3.34 2.61
CA VAL A 85 31.40 4.27 3.12
C VAL A 85 30.01 3.72 2.82
N VAL A 86 29.84 3.13 1.63
CA VAL A 86 28.63 2.42 1.21
C VAL A 86 28.96 1.00 0.77
N ARG A 87 28.01 0.08 0.95
CA ARG A 87 28.21 -1.36 0.71
C ARG A 87 27.64 -1.84 -0.62
N SER A 88 26.87 -1.01 -1.30
CA SER A 88 26.24 -1.32 -2.58
C SER A 88 25.80 -0.06 -3.28
N CYS A 89 25.45 -0.17 -4.56
CA CYS A 89 24.85 0.91 -5.32
C CYS A 89 23.32 0.80 -5.44
N TYR A 90 22.66 -0.10 -4.71
CA TYR A 90 21.20 -0.28 -4.79
C TYR A 90 20.39 0.97 -4.42
N ASN A 91 20.90 1.78 -3.49
CA ASN A 91 20.20 2.96 -2.96
C ASN A 91 20.79 4.28 -3.45
N VAL A 92 21.47 4.27 -4.61
CA VAL A 92 21.90 5.53 -5.23
C VAL A 92 20.75 6.19 -5.97
N GLU A 93 20.78 7.51 -5.99
CA GLU A 93 19.82 8.36 -6.70
C GLU A 93 20.53 9.15 -7.81
N PHE A 94 19.79 9.51 -8.84
CA PHE A 94 20.24 10.41 -9.90
C PHE A 94 19.45 11.72 -9.79
N PRO A 95 19.90 12.67 -8.93
CA PRO A 95 19.10 13.84 -8.52
C PRO A 95 18.87 14.87 -9.64
N ASP A 96 19.57 14.75 -10.75
CA ASP A 96 19.42 15.62 -11.92
C ASP A 96 19.48 14.77 -13.21
N GLY A 97 18.40 14.75 -13.95
CA GLY A 97 18.32 13.96 -15.21
C GLY A 97 19.23 14.43 -16.35
N ARG A 98 19.87 15.60 -16.21
CA ARG A 98 20.76 16.20 -17.22
C ARG A 98 22.23 16.13 -16.84
N GLN A 99 22.53 16.22 -15.55
CA GLN A 99 23.89 16.21 -15.02
C GLN A 99 24.35 14.78 -14.69
N PRO A 100 25.65 14.48 -14.81
CA PRO A 100 26.18 13.17 -14.45
C PRO A 100 26.36 13.04 -12.92
N TRP A 101 25.29 13.25 -12.19
CA TRP A 101 25.32 13.28 -10.74
C TRP A 101 24.70 12.02 -10.16
N VAL A 102 25.41 11.47 -9.17
CA VAL A 102 24.93 10.39 -8.32
C VAL A 102 24.88 10.89 -6.88
N ALA A 103 23.86 10.51 -6.17
CA ALA A 103 23.68 10.85 -4.77
C ALA A 103 23.53 9.61 -3.90
N THR A 104 24.01 9.71 -2.67
CA THR A 104 23.81 8.71 -1.62
C THR A 104 23.85 9.36 -0.26
N VAL A 105 23.28 8.67 0.75
CA VAL A 105 23.33 9.11 2.15
C VAL A 105 24.45 8.37 2.87
N VAL A 106 25.31 9.12 3.53
CA VAL A 106 26.40 8.59 4.35
C VAL A 106 26.24 9.01 5.81
N SER A 107 26.68 8.17 6.73
CA SER A 107 26.67 8.50 8.15
C SER A 107 27.71 9.59 8.45
N GLY A 108 27.30 10.64 9.16
CA GLY A 108 28.13 11.71 9.65
C GLY A 108 28.40 11.59 11.15
N LYS A 109 29.55 12.10 11.58
CA LYS A 109 29.83 12.35 13.00
C LYS A 109 29.44 13.80 13.27
N GLY A 110 28.48 14.02 14.14
CA GLY A 110 28.09 15.38 14.52
C GLY A 110 29.32 16.21 14.92
N LYS A 111 29.31 17.50 14.62
CA LYS A 111 30.39 18.42 14.94
C LYS A 111 30.72 18.36 16.45
N ASN A 112 32.00 18.26 16.78
CA ASN A 112 32.53 18.24 18.15
C ASN A 112 32.01 17.09 19.05
N GLY A 113 31.81 15.88 18.49
CA GLY A 113 31.30 14.74 19.26
C GLY A 113 29.78 14.81 19.53
N GLY A 114 29.05 15.60 18.75
CA GLY A 114 27.60 15.72 18.82
C GLY A 114 26.85 14.47 18.41
N LYS A 115 25.51 14.56 18.41
CA LYS A 115 24.62 13.46 17.98
C LYS A 115 24.93 13.02 16.56
N PRO A 116 24.68 11.74 16.20
CA PRO A 116 24.85 11.24 14.84
C PRO A 116 24.07 12.07 13.82
N THR A 117 24.66 12.25 12.64
CA THR A 117 24.05 12.94 11.51
C THR A 117 24.02 12.03 10.28
N SER A 118 23.21 12.38 9.32
CA SER A 118 23.20 11.83 7.96
C SER A 118 23.63 12.92 6.99
N ILE A 119 24.39 12.56 5.96
CA ILE A 119 24.86 13.50 4.94
C ILE A 119 24.39 12.98 3.57
N TYR A 120 23.48 13.69 2.95
CA TYR A 120 23.16 13.48 1.54
C TYR A 120 24.29 14.06 0.70
N THR A 121 25.04 13.21 0.01
CA THR A 121 26.22 13.61 -0.76
C THR A 121 25.99 13.39 -2.23
N VAL A 122 26.23 14.42 -3.04
CA VAL A 122 26.14 14.39 -4.50
C VAL A 122 27.54 14.47 -5.10
N VAL A 123 27.82 13.53 -5.98
CA VAL A 123 29.10 13.41 -6.69
C VAL A 123 28.86 13.44 -8.19
N ASP A 124 29.69 14.15 -8.93
CA ASP A 124 29.76 14.06 -10.40
C ASP A 124 30.56 12.80 -10.77
N PHE A 125 29.87 11.79 -11.29
CA PHE A 125 30.50 10.49 -11.57
C PHE A 125 31.42 10.48 -12.82
N LYS A 126 31.46 11.55 -13.60
CA LYS A 126 32.45 11.69 -14.68
C LYS A 126 33.77 12.24 -14.19
N SER A 127 33.72 13.22 -13.28
CA SER A 127 34.94 13.86 -12.75
C SER A 127 35.39 13.27 -11.41
N GLY A 128 34.55 12.50 -10.74
CA GLY A 128 34.79 11.97 -9.41
C GLY A 128 34.75 13.02 -8.30
N LYS A 129 34.25 14.23 -8.59
CA LYS A 129 34.28 15.33 -7.62
C LYS A 129 32.95 15.45 -6.88
N LYS A 130 33.03 15.71 -5.58
CA LYS A 130 31.86 16.09 -4.78
C LYS A 130 31.30 17.41 -5.33
N VAL A 131 30.01 17.43 -5.64
CA VAL A 131 29.30 18.61 -6.16
C VAL A 131 28.75 19.43 -4.98
N TRP A 132 28.02 18.78 -4.08
CA TRP A 132 27.53 19.36 -2.83
C TRP A 132 27.15 18.26 -1.83
N GLY A 133 26.87 18.67 -0.61
CA GLY A 133 26.37 17.76 0.42
C GLY A 133 25.53 18.53 1.42
N GLN A 134 24.55 17.84 2.01
CA GLN A 134 23.62 18.42 2.97
C GLN A 134 23.53 17.52 4.18
N GLU A 135 23.92 18.06 5.33
CA GLU A 135 23.89 17.37 6.61
C GLU A 135 22.55 17.64 7.32
N TYR A 136 22.01 16.61 7.94
CA TYR A 136 20.80 16.67 8.75
C TYR A 136 20.87 15.66 9.91
N PRO A 137 20.07 15.82 10.99
CA PRO A 137 20.09 14.89 12.13
C PRO A 137 19.75 13.46 11.70
N ALA A 138 20.46 12.46 12.24
CA ALA A 138 20.18 11.05 11.91
C ALA A 138 18.83 10.56 12.47
N ASP A 139 18.28 11.25 13.47
CA ASP A 139 16.96 11.03 14.06
C ASP A 139 15.85 11.85 13.38
N ALA A 140 16.12 12.46 12.22
CA ALA A 140 15.12 13.14 11.41
C ALA A 140 14.22 12.13 10.71
N THR A 141 12.92 12.43 10.67
CA THR A 141 11.87 11.64 10.02
C THR A 141 11.14 12.47 8.96
N ALA A 142 10.24 11.87 8.21
CA ALA A 142 9.42 12.52 7.19
C ALA A 142 10.25 13.39 6.22
N LEU A 143 11.37 12.85 5.74
CA LEU A 143 12.29 13.54 4.84
C LEU A 143 11.61 13.81 3.48
N ASP A 144 11.56 15.07 3.06
CA ASP A 144 11.01 15.50 1.76
C ASP A 144 11.95 16.50 1.10
N ARG A 145 12.65 16.06 0.04
CA ARG A 145 13.60 16.89 -0.71
C ARG A 145 12.90 17.53 -1.90
N SER A 146 13.06 18.84 -2.03
CA SER A 146 12.60 19.56 -3.22
C SER A 146 13.43 19.16 -4.45
N PRO A 147 12.79 18.66 -5.51
CA PRO A 147 13.49 18.30 -6.75
C PRO A 147 14.06 19.53 -7.48
N SER A 148 13.53 20.72 -7.22
CA SER A 148 13.93 21.95 -7.90
C SER A 148 15.01 22.73 -7.16
N SER A 149 14.84 22.92 -5.82
CA SER A 149 15.78 23.70 -5.00
C SER A 149 16.82 22.86 -4.26
N ASN A 150 16.62 21.53 -4.18
CA ASN A 150 17.40 20.61 -3.33
C ASN A 150 17.33 20.95 -1.82
N SER A 151 16.40 21.81 -1.41
CA SER A 151 16.11 22.02 0.00
C SER A 151 15.45 20.80 0.59
N LEU A 152 15.72 20.50 1.87
CA LEU A 152 15.17 19.34 2.58
C LEU A 152 14.23 19.80 3.68
N ALA A 153 12.98 19.35 3.63
CA ALA A 153 12.06 19.40 4.76
C ALA A 153 12.21 18.11 5.57
N PHE A 154 12.17 18.20 6.89
CA PHE A 154 12.20 17.04 7.78
C PHE A 154 11.54 17.35 9.11
N VAL A 155 11.10 16.31 9.79
CA VAL A 155 10.52 16.38 11.13
C VAL A 155 11.49 15.85 12.16
N ARG A 156 11.53 16.50 13.31
CA ARG A 156 12.24 16.06 14.50
C ARG A 156 11.48 16.48 15.75
N GLN A 157 11.17 15.51 16.62
CA GLN A 157 10.39 15.78 17.84
C GLN A 157 9.10 16.58 17.54
N HIS A 158 8.34 16.12 16.52
CA HIS A 158 7.09 16.71 16.03
C HIS A 158 7.18 18.14 15.49
N ASN A 159 8.40 18.71 15.40
CA ASN A 159 8.62 20.00 14.77
C ASN A 159 9.16 19.86 13.35
N LEU A 160 8.68 20.73 12.46
CA LEU A 160 9.10 20.80 11.07
C LEU A 160 10.30 21.73 10.92
N TYR A 161 11.29 21.29 10.16
CA TYR A 161 12.48 22.04 9.80
C TYR A 161 12.67 22.04 8.28
N VAL A 162 13.33 23.08 7.79
CA VAL A 162 13.82 23.16 6.41
C VAL A 162 15.32 23.46 6.43
N THR A 163 16.10 22.64 5.73
CA THR A 163 17.50 22.90 5.44
C THR A 163 17.67 23.26 3.97
N THR A 164 18.26 24.43 3.67
CA THR A 164 18.55 24.82 2.28
C THR A 164 19.69 23.97 1.71
N LYS A 165 19.85 24.00 0.40
CA LYS A 165 20.98 23.32 -0.28
C LYS A 165 22.34 23.74 0.30
N GLU A 166 22.49 24.99 0.70
CA GLU A 166 23.70 25.57 1.30
C GLU A 166 23.94 25.15 2.75
N GLY A 167 22.99 24.40 3.34
CA GLY A 167 23.09 23.85 4.70
C GLY A 167 22.57 24.77 5.80
N GLN A 168 21.84 25.83 5.46
CA GLN A 168 21.16 26.66 6.45
C GLN A 168 19.86 25.97 6.90
N THR A 169 19.77 25.63 8.19
CA THR A 169 18.58 25.02 8.78
C THR A 169 17.72 26.06 9.47
N MET A 170 16.42 26.03 9.22
CA MET A 170 15.40 26.89 9.80
C MET A 170 14.32 26.04 10.47
N ALA A 171 13.88 26.42 11.65
CA ALA A 171 12.69 25.86 12.27
C ALA A 171 11.44 26.50 11.65
N VAL A 172 10.54 25.68 11.15
CA VAL A 172 9.21 26.10 10.69
C VAL A 172 8.24 26.15 11.87
N SER A 173 8.42 25.26 12.84
CA SER A 173 7.70 25.23 14.10
C SER A 173 8.63 24.98 15.28
N SER A 174 8.17 25.30 16.51
CA SER A 174 8.96 25.13 17.75
C SER A 174 8.12 24.66 18.95
N ASP A 175 6.82 24.47 18.76
CA ASP A 175 5.86 24.05 19.79
C ASP A 175 5.31 22.63 19.53
N GLY A 176 5.99 21.88 18.68
CA GLY A 176 5.66 20.49 18.36
C GLY A 176 5.73 19.59 19.59
N SER A 177 4.76 18.72 19.72
CA SER A 177 4.61 17.76 20.82
C SER A 177 3.77 16.57 20.34
N ASN A 178 3.56 15.58 21.22
CA ASN A 178 2.64 14.49 20.93
C ASN A 178 1.19 14.96 20.64
N ASP A 179 0.79 16.10 21.19
CA ASP A 179 -0.53 16.71 20.97
C ASP A 179 -0.57 17.62 19.73
N LEU A 180 0.57 18.05 19.24
CA LEU A 180 0.65 19.02 18.14
C LEU A 180 1.81 18.66 17.21
N VAL A 181 1.49 18.16 16.03
CA VAL A 181 2.49 17.67 15.08
C VAL A 181 2.53 18.50 13.80
N TYR A 182 3.72 18.68 13.23
CA TYR A 182 3.96 19.47 12.03
C TYR A 182 4.70 18.66 10.97
N GLY A 183 4.23 18.72 9.73
CA GLY A 183 4.91 18.11 8.58
C GLY A 183 4.87 16.58 8.55
N GLU A 184 4.14 15.95 9.46
CA GLU A 184 3.86 14.52 9.46
C GLU A 184 2.60 14.20 8.65
N THR A 185 2.38 12.92 8.34
CA THR A 185 1.11 12.46 7.77
C THR A 185 -0.03 12.71 8.75
N VAL A 186 -1.22 12.94 8.21
CA VAL A 186 -2.43 13.20 9.00
C VAL A 186 -3.50 12.17 8.68
N HIS A 187 -4.61 12.21 9.41
CA HIS A 187 -5.78 11.34 9.17
C HIS A 187 -5.41 9.85 9.10
N ARG A 188 -4.41 9.43 9.90
CA ARG A 188 -3.90 8.04 9.97
C ARG A 188 -3.56 7.44 8.60
N ASN A 189 -3.03 8.25 7.69
CA ASN A 189 -2.64 7.90 6.32
C ASN A 189 -3.81 7.49 5.40
N GLU A 190 -5.05 7.76 5.81
CA GLU A 190 -6.21 7.57 4.94
C GLU A 190 -6.19 8.55 3.75
N PHE A 191 -7.08 8.36 2.78
CA PHE A 191 -7.25 9.23 1.60
C PHE A 191 -6.00 9.36 0.72
N GLY A 192 -5.16 8.34 0.68
CA GLY A 192 -3.92 8.36 -0.09
C GLY A 192 -2.83 9.26 0.47
N ILE A 193 -2.94 9.69 1.72
CA ILE A 193 -1.93 10.54 2.38
C ILE A 193 -0.70 9.69 2.71
N THR A 194 0.44 10.02 2.09
CA THR A 194 1.73 9.34 2.31
C THR A 194 2.81 10.25 2.88
N LYS A 195 2.57 11.57 2.89
CA LYS A 195 3.50 12.57 3.43
C LYS A 195 2.76 13.79 3.98
N GLY A 196 3.45 14.58 4.80
CA GLY A 196 2.89 15.79 5.42
C GLY A 196 3.43 17.11 4.89
N THR A 197 4.30 17.07 3.87
CA THR A 197 4.95 18.25 3.27
C THR A 197 4.88 18.21 1.75
N PHE A 198 4.75 19.39 1.12
CA PHE A 198 4.51 19.52 -0.33
C PHE A 198 5.24 20.76 -0.87
N TRP A 199 6.37 20.54 -1.53
CA TRP A 199 7.14 21.63 -2.15
C TRP A 199 6.40 22.22 -3.35
N SER A 200 6.48 23.55 -3.49
CA SER A 200 6.07 24.22 -4.73
C SER A 200 6.93 23.74 -5.92
N PRO A 201 6.43 23.75 -7.16
CA PRO A 201 7.19 23.32 -8.35
C PRO A 201 8.55 23.99 -8.48
N ASP A 202 8.70 25.25 -8.08
CA ASP A 202 9.98 26.00 -8.10
C ASP A 202 10.84 25.77 -6.84
N GLY A 203 10.33 25.03 -5.85
CA GLY A 203 11.01 24.72 -4.60
C GLY A 203 11.22 25.89 -3.65
N LYS A 204 10.51 27.00 -3.83
CA LYS A 204 10.66 28.20 -2.99
C LYS A 204 9.67 28.28 -1.83
N GLN A 205 8.61 27.46 -1.87
CA GLN A 205 7.59 27.40 -0.83
C GLN A 205 7.32 25.95 -0.45
N LEU A 206 6.91 25.73 0.79
CA LEU A 206 6.57 24.44 1.35
C LEU A 206 5.18 24.49 1.96
N ALA A 207 4.21 23.82 1.36
CA ALA A 207 2.94 23.55 2.02
C ALA A 207 3.12 22.37 2.99
N PHE A 208 2.47 22.41 4.14
CA PHE A 208 2.59 21.36 5.16
C PHE A 208 1.34 21.26 6.03
N TYR A 209 1.11 20.06 6.54
CA TYR A 209 0.09 19.81 7.55
C TYR A 209 0.56 20.21 8.94
N ARG A 210 -0.36 20.79 9.71
CA ARG A 210 -0.32 20.93 11.16
C ARG A 210 -1.53 20.22 11.73
N MET A 211 -1.32 19.26 12.60
CA MET A 211 -2.40 18.49 13.23
C MET A 211 -2.38 18.72 14.73
N ASP A 212 -3.49 19.27 15.24
CA ASP A 212 -3.80 19.35 16.66
C ASP A 212 -4.64 18.13 17.05
N GLN A 213 -4.06 17.28 17.87
CA GLN A 213 -4.69 16.07 18.40
C GLN A 213 -4.79 16.08 19.93
N SER A 214 -4.75 17.28 20.55
CA SER A 214 -4.86 17.44 22.01
C SER A 214 -6.18 16.92 22.59
N MET A 215 -7.24 16.92 21.76
CA MET A 215 -8.56 16.39 22.14
C MET A 215 -8.69 14.88 21.92
N VAL A 216 -7.74 14.22 21.27
CA VAL A 216 -7.74 12.78 21.00
C VAL A 216 -7.19 12.05 22.22
N PRO A 217 -7.91 11.06 22.77
CA PRO A 217 -7.41 10.27 23.88
C PRO A 217 -6.12 9.52 23.53
N ASP A 218 -5.24 9.38 24.53
CA ASP A 218 -4.11 8.47 24.45
C ASP A 218 -4.56 7.05 24.80
N TYR A 219 -4.32 6.12 23.89
CA TYR A 219 -4.42 4.69 24.21
C TYR A 219 -3.14 4.27 24.96
N PRO A 220 -3.25 3.61 26.13
CA PRO A 220 -2.10 3.30 26.96
C PRO A 220 -1.27 2.15 26.38
N GLN A 221 -0.25 2.46 25.60
CA GLN A 221 0.77 1.50 25.18
C GLN A 221 1.82 1.35 26.29
N VAL A 222 2.36 0.15 26.45
CA VAL A 222 3.36 -0.14 27.48
C VAL A 222 4.66 -0.61 26.82
N ASP A 223 5.75 0.10 27.10
CA ASP A 223 7.10 -0.34 26.77
C ASP A 223 7.63 -1.24 27.89
N ILE A 224 7.84 -2.51 27.55
CA ILE A 224 8.38 -3.54 28.46
C ILE A 224 9.87 -3.82 28.21
N THR A 225 10.52 -3.10 27.31
CA THR A 225 11.94 -3.31 26.97
C THR A 225 12.88 -2.72 28.01
N THR A 226 12.39 -1.81 28.83
CA THR A 226 13.14 -1.21 29.95
C THR A 226 12.90 -2.01 31.25
N ARG A 227 13.85 -1.93 32.18
CA ARG A 227 13.74 -2.64 33.47
C ARG A 227 12.46 -2.26 34.26
N ILE A 228 12.11 -0.98 34.23
CA ILE A 228 10.84 -0.50 34.77
C ILE A 228 9.96 -0.18 33.57
N ALA A 229 8.89 -0.95 33.38
CA ALA A 229 7.96 -0.72 32.29
C ALA A 229 7.39 0.70 32.36
N THR A 230 7.29 1.35 31.21
CA THR A 230 6.77 2.71 31.07
C THR A 230 5.64 2.76 30.07
N THR A 231 4.75 3.72 30.20
CA THR A 231 3.75 4.01 29.16
C THR A 231 4.28 5.03 28.19
N TYR A 232 3.88 4.91 26.93
CA TYR A 232 4.09 5.95 25.93
C TYR A 232 2.76 6.29 25.24
N PRO A 233 2.59 7.57 24.83
CA PRO A 233 1.32 8.02 24.26
C PRO A 233 1.12 7.41 22.86
N CYS A 234 -0.10 6.97 22.60
CA CYS A 234 -0.57 6.53 21.29
C CYS A 234 -1.93 7.17 21.05
N LYS A 235 -1.96 8.27 20.32
CA LYS A 235 -3.20 8.97 19.98
C LYS A 235 -4.09 8.05 19.14
N TYR A 236 -5.28 7.74 19.65
CA TYR A 236 -6.21 6.86 18.98
C TYR A 236 -7.64 7.40 19.01
N PRO A 237 -8.10 8.05 17.91
CA PRO A 237 -9.47 8.59 17.83
C PRO A 237 -10.44 7.46 17.49
N MET A 238 -11.13 6.93 18.51
CA MET A 238 -12.14 5.87 18.31
C MET A 238 -13.40 6.42 17.65
N ALA A 239 -14.10 5.58 16.89
CA ALA A 239 -15.34 5.92 16.20
C ALA A 239 -16.37 6.54 17.17
N GLY A 240 -16.99 7.63 16.74
CA GLY A 240 -17.95 8.40 17.53
C GLY A 240 -17.35 9.44 18.47
N GLU A 241 -16.05 9.35 18.75
CA GLU A 241 -15.34 10.26 19.65
C GLU A 241 -14.81 11.51 18.92
N LYS A 242 -14.22 12.44 19.69
CA LYS A 242 -13.55 13.60 19.13
C LYS A 242 -12.35 13.19 18.32
N MET A 243 -12.20 13.77 17.11
CA MET A 243 -11.05 13.57 16.26
C MET A 243 -10.15 14.80 16.23
N HIS A 244 -8.93 14.62 15.73
CA HIS A 244 -7.95 15.68 15.55
C HIS A 244 -8.42 16.72 14.52
N LYS A 245 -7.79 17.91 14.59
CA LYS A 245 -8.02 19.05 13.71
C LYS A 245 -6.78 19.34 12.88
N VAL A 246 -6.93 19.42 11.56
CA VAL A 246 -5.83 19.70 10.65
C VAL A 246 -5.96 21.11 10.09
N THR A 247 -4.82 21.82 9.99
CA THR A 247 -4.68 23.06 9.24
C THR A 247 -3.49 22.96 8.30
N VAL A 248 -3.49 23.77 7.24
CA VAL A 248 -2.43 23.77 6.22
C VAL A 248 -1.71 25.09 6.22
N GLY A 249 -0.39 25.05 6.41
CA GLY A 249 0.50 26.21 6.32
C GLY A 249 1.32 26.20 5.04
N VAL A 250 1.72 27.38 4.57
CA VAL A 250 2.64 27.60 3.45
C VAL A 250 3.82 28.38 3.97
N PHE A 251 4.96 27.71 4.11
CA PHE A 251 6.21 28.31 4.58
C PHE A 251 7.06 28.80 3.40
N THR A 252 7.62 30.00 3.53
CA THR A 252 8.56 30.58 2.57
C THR A 252 9.95 30.72 3.21
N PRO A 253 10.91 29.83 2.89
CA PRO A 253 12.26 29.84 3.48
C PRO A 253 12.99 31.21 3.37
N ALA A 254 12.85 31.89 2.24
CA ALA A 254 13.51 33.19 2.02
C ALA A 254 13.07 34.28 2.99
N THR A 255 11.88 34.18 3.58
CA THR A 255 11.33 35.17 4.50
C THR A 255 11.16 34.65 5.92
N GLY A 256 11.23 33.33 6.11
CA GLY A 256 10.94 32.67 7.39
C GLY A 256 9.47 32.78 7.82
N ARG A 257 8.55 33.08 6.90
CA ARG A 257 7.14 33.30 7.21
C ARG A 257 6.26 32.14 6.77
N THR A 258 5.26 31.85 7.57
CA THR A 258 4.16 30.91 7.25
C THR A 258 2.86 31.69 7.02
N VAL A 259 2.17 31.37 5.92
CA VAL A 259 0.80 31.78 5.63
C VAL A 259 -0.11 30.59 5.86
N TRP A 260 -1.20 30.77 6.60
CA TRP A 260 -2.17 29.70 6.85
C TRP A 260 -3.34 29.78 5.85
N LEU A 261 -3.73 28.64 5.29
CA LEU A 261 -4.90 28.56 4.43
C LEU A 261 -6.17 28.83 5.25
N GLN A 262 -7.03 29.71 4.73
CA GLN A 262 -8.26 30.16 5.39
C GLN A 262 -9.42 29.20 5.05
N ALA A 263 -9.28 27.93 5.48
CA ALA A 263 -10.26 26.87 5.21
C ALA A 263 -11.46 26.89 6.18
N GLY A 264 -11.46 27.79 7.17
CA GLY A 264 -12.49 27.86 8.21
C GLY A 264 -12.23 26.89 9.37
N ASP A 265 -13.28 26.53 10.12
CA ASP A 265 -13.19 25.62 11.26
C ASP A 265 -12.80 24.19 10.79
N PRO A 266 -11.68 23.63 11.25
CA PRO A 266 -11.25 22.28 10.89
C PRO A 266 -11.95 21.16 11.67
N THR A 267 -12.89 21.48 12.56
CA THR A 267 -13.62 20.50 13.38
C THR A 267 -14.47 19.59 12.48
N ASP A 268 -14.35 18.28 12.68
CA ASP A 268 -15.10 17.25 11.96
C ASP A 268 -14.95 17.35 10.42
N ARG A 269 -13.71 17.61 9.97
CA ARG A 269 -13.35 17.71 8.56
C ARG A 269 -12.00 17.07 8.29
N TYR A 270 -11.82 16.62 7.06
CA TYR A 270 -10.54 16.11 6.56
C TYR A 270 -10.01 17.01 5.45
N PHE A 271 -8.73 17.33 5.50
CA PHE A 271 -8.01 18.10 4.48
C PHE A 271 -6.97 17.20 3.85
N THR A 272 -7.11 16.92 2.57
CA THR A 272 -6.34 15.86 1.90
C THR A 272 -5.95 16.26 0.47
N ASN A 273 -5.03 15.50 -0.13
CA ASN A 273 -4.65 15.59 -1.54
C ASN A 273 -4.18 16.98 -1.98
N ILE A 274 -3.28 17.60 -1.19
CA ILE A 274 -2.70 18.91 -1.50
C ILE A 274 -1.93 18.86 -2.82
N SER A 275 -2.24 19.80 -3.72
CA SER A 275 -1.60 19.94 -5.02
C SER A 275 -1.28 21.39 -5.32
N TRP A 276 -0.08 21.68 -5.82
CA TRP A 276 0.32 23.00 -6.26
C TRP A 276 -0.09 23.24 -7.71
N SER A 277 -0.47 24.48 -8.05
CA SER A 277 -0.50 24.91 -9.44
C SER A 277 0.92 25.00 -10.04
N PRO A 278 1.10 24.73 -11.34
CA PRO A 278 2.43 24.80 -11.98
C PRO A 278 3.10 26.17 -11.90
N ASP A 279 2.33 27.26 -11.71
CA ASP A 279 2.84 28.63 -11.58
C ASP A 279 3.19 29.03 -10.14
N ASN A 280 3.10 28.10 -9.17
CA ASN A 280 3.41 28.25 -7.75
C ASN A 280 2.48 29.24 -7.00
N ARG A 281 1.34 29.66 -7.59
CA ARG A 281 0.47 30.67 -6.98
C ARG A 281 -0.72 30.11 -6.25
N LYS A 282 -1.14 28.91 -6.59
CA LYS A 282 -2.35 28.30 -6.04
C LYS A 282 -2.08 26.96 -5.39
N ILE A 283 -2.83 26.68 -4.36
CA ILE A 283 -2.92 25.36 -3.74
C ILE A 283 -4.34 24.84 -3.94
N TYR A 284 -4.44 23.62 -4.34
CA TYR A 284 -5.67 22.85 -4.42
C TYR A 284 -5.67 21.81 -3.31
N MET A 285 -6.80 21.65 -2.67
CA MET A 285 -6.99 20.72 -1.56
C MET A 285 -8.38 20.12 -1.65
N ILE A 286 -8.52 18.86 -1.31
CA ILE A 286 -9.82 18.24 -1.15
C ILE A 286 -10.24 18.38 0.31
N GLU A 287 -11.38 18.99 0.53
CA GLU A 287 -12.05 19.13 1.80
C GLU A 287 -13.16 18.10 1.88
N LEU A 288 -13.07 17.16 2.82
CA LEU A 288 -14.04 16.09 3.02
C LEU A 288 -14.73 16.29 4.38
N ASN A 289 -16.05 16.11 4.43
CA ASN A 289 -16.80 16.15 5.69
C ASN A 289 -16.53 14.87 6.52
N ARG A 290 -16.85 14.90 7.82
CA ARG A 290 -16.62 13.77 8.71
C ARG A 290 -17.40 12.52 8.28
N ASP A 291 -18.61 12.66 7.78
CA ASP A 291 -19.42 11.55 7.27
C ASP A 291 -18.86 10.97 5.97
N GLN A 292 -17.80 11.56 5.43
CA GLN A 292 -17.05 11.13 4.24
C GLN A 292 -17.93 10.91 2.99
N ASN A 293 -19.05 11.60 2.92
CA ASN A 293 -20.02 11.48 1.83
C ASN A 293 -20.11 12.73 0.93
N ARG A 294 -19.33 13.77 1.24
CA ARG A 294 -19.20 14.99 0.45
C ARG A 294 -17.76 15.48 0.41
N ALA A 295 -17.19 15.55 -0.78
CA ALA A 295 -15.85 16.05 -1.05
C ALA A 295 -15.91 17.32 -1.92
N GLU A 296 -15.15 18.35 -1.56
CA GLU A 296 -15.00 19.60 -2.30
C GLU A 296 -13.54 19.78 -2.74
N LEU A 297 -13.29 19.96 -4.03
CA LEU A 297 -12.00 20.40 -4.55
C LEU A 297 -11.94 21.91 -4.49
N VAL A 298 -11.13 22.44 -3.61
CA VAL A 298 -11.06 23.87 -3.28
C VAL A 298 -9.73 24.46 -3.70
N ARG A 299 -9.78 25.68 -4.25
CA ARG A 299 -8.60 26.46 -4.64
C ARG A 299 -8.31 27.58 -3.66
N TYR A 300 -7.04 27.71 -3.29
CA TYR A 300 -6.51 28.74 -2.39
C TYR A 300 -5.39 29.54 -3.06
N ASP A 301 -5.31 30.83 -2.71
CA ASP A 301 -4.16 31.66 -3.05
C ASP A 301 -3.01 31.38 -2.08
N ALA A 302 -1.87 30.93 -2.59
CA ALA A 302 -0.73 30.49 -1.78
C ALA A 302 -0.06 31.64 -1.01
N ALA A 303 -0.11 32.87 -1.54
CA ALA A 303 0.54 34.06 -0.92
C ALA A 303 -0.27 34.63 0.25
N THR A 304 -1.59 34.51 0.22
CA THR A 304 -2.50 35.11 1.21
C THR A 304 -3.25 34.08 2.05
N GLY A 305 -3.27 32.82 1.62
CA GLY A 305 -4.07 31.76 2.21
C GLY A 305 -5.57 31.86 1.93
N LYS A 306 -6.01 32.83 1.15
CA LYS A 306 -7.44 33.10 0.90
C LYS A 306 -8.08 31.97 0.09
N LYS A 307 -9.24 31.49 0.53
CA LYS A 307 -10.11 30.59 -0.24
C LYS A 307 -10.67 31.35 -1.44
N GLU A 308 -10.42 30.88 -2.66
CA GLU A 308 -10.88 31.54 -3.89
C GLU A 308 -12.16 30.91 -4.43
N GLY A 309 -12.43 29.65 -4.15
CA GLY A 309 -13.66 28.98 -4.54
C GLY A 309 -13.53 27.48 -4.69
N VAL A 310 -14.66 26.85 -4.92
CA VAL A 310 -14.80 25.43 -5.22
C VAL A 310 -14.68 25.22 -6.73
N ILE A 311 -13.97 24.20 -7.15
CA ILE A 311 -13.80 23.81 -8.56
C ILE A 311 -14.72 22.64 -8.90
N TYR A 312 -14.93 21.76 -7.93
CA TYR A 312 -15.68 20.52 -8.11
C TYR A 312 -16.19 20.03 -6.76
N GLU A 313 -17.41 19.50 -6.75
CA GLU A 313 -17.99 18.80 -5.60
C GLU A 313 -18.42 17.40 -6.01
N GLU A 314 -18.30 16.44 -5.09
CA GLU A 314 -18.78 15.07 -5.26
C GLU A 314 -19.49 14.62 -3.99
N GLU A 315 -20.70 14.10 -4.14
CA GLU A 315 -21.53 13.57 -3.07
C GLU A 315 -21.96 12.14 -3.39
N HIS A 316 -22.01 11.29 -2.38
CA HIS A 316 -22.53 9.93 -2.54
C HIS A 316 -23.34 9.53 -1.29
N PRO A 317 -24.48 8.80 -1.43
CA PRO A 317 -25.30 8.40 -0.27
C PRO A 317 -24.57 7.51 0.75
N LYS A 318 -23.47 6.86 0.35
CA LYS A 318 -22.65 6.03 1.24
C LYS A 318 -21.38 6.79 1.61
N TYR A 319 -20.39 6.80 0.73
CA TYR A 319 -19.13 7.54 0.94
C TYR A 319 -18.47 7.92 -0.38
N VAL A 320 -17.63 8.94 -0.33
CA VAL A 320 -16.68 9.34 -1.35
C VAL A 320 -15.26 9.13 -0.80
N GLU A 321 -14.38 8.55 -1.61
CA GLU A 321 -13.02 8.22 -1.19
C GLU A 321 -11.99 8.88 -2.11
N PRO A 322 -11.57 10.14 -1.80
CA PRO A 322 -10.60 10.87 -2.61
C PRO A 322 -9.18 10.36 -2.32
N MET A 323 -8.65 9.51 -3.18
CA MET A 323 -7.35 8.85 -2.98
C MET A 323 -6.19 9.55 -3.68
N HIS A 324 -6.44 10.51 -4.58
CA HIS A 324 -5.42 11.05 -5.48
C HIS A 324 -5.46 12.57 -5.56
N GLY A 325 -4.28 13.18 -5.63
CA GLY A 325 -4.14 14.60 -5.92
C GLY A 325 -4.34 14.94 -7.41
N LEU A 326 -4.22 16.21 -7.74
CA LEU A 326 -4.36 16.70 -9.12
C LEU A 326 -3.08 16.45 -9.92
N LEU A 327 -3.24 16.04 -11.17
CA LEU A 327 -2.16 15.87 -12.12
C LEU A 327 -2.25 16.93 -13.21
N PHE A 328 -1.58 18.07 -13.02
CA PHE A 328 -1.53 19.14 -14.03
C PHE A 328 -0.82 18.65 -15.28
N LEU A 329 -1.35 19.03 -16.47
CA LEU A 329 -0.74 18.69 -17.75
C LEU A 329 0.58 19.47 -17.91
N PRO A 330 1.72 18.81 -18.16
CA PRO A 330 3.00 19.48 -18.31
C PRO A 330 3.07 20.47 -19.50
N TRP A 331 2.18 20.33 -20.48
CA TRP A 331 2.08 21.18 -21.67
C TRP A 331 0.93 22.19 -21.63
N ASP A 332 0.08 22.17 -20.60
CA ASP A 332 -1.04 23.08 -20.45
C ASP A 332 -1.41 23.25 -18.99
N SER A 333 -0.84 24.25 -18.34
CA SER A 333 -1.01 24.50 -16.90
C SER A 333 -2.44 24.92 -16.50
N SER A 334 -3.32 25.18 -17.47
CA SER A 334 -4.73 25.46 -17.22
C SER A 334 -5.56 24.18 -17.07
N LYS A 335 -4.97 22.99 -17.25
CA LYS A 335 -5.66 21.71 -17.23
C LYS A 335 -5.00 20.73 -16.29
N PHE A 336 -5.84 19.91 -15.66
CA PHE A 336 -5.38 18.79 -14.84
C PHE A 336 -6.26 17.56 -15.04
N ILE A 337 -5.71 16.40 -14.70
CA ILE A 337 -6.44 15.14 -14.60
C ILE A 337 -6.72 14.84 -13.13
N TYR A 338 -7.94 14.43 -12.85
CA TYR A 338 -8.40 13.98 -11.55
C TYR A 338 -9.04 12.59 -11.68
N GLN A 339 -8.89 11.76 -10.64
CA GLN A 339 -9.49 10.44 -10.58
C GLN A 339 -10.75 10.49 -9.70
N SER A 340 -11.84 9.87 -10.18
CA SER A 340 -13.11 9.81 -9.46
C SER A 340 -13.84 8.50 -9.79
N GLN A 341 -14.61 7.99 -8.81
CA GLN A 341 -15.50 6.84 -8.97
C GLN A 341 -16.95 7.25 -9.29
N ARG A 342 -17.19 8.48 -9.73
CA ARG A 342 -18.53 9.07 -9.93
C ARG A 342 -19.45 8.27 -10.85
N ASP A 343 -18.91 7.49 -11.76
CA ASP A 343 -19.66 6.62 -12.69
C ASP A 343 -19.67 5.14 -12.26
N GLY A 344 -19.21 4.84 -11.05
CA GLY A 344 -19.19 3.50 -10.48
C GLY A 344 -17.83 2.80 -10.54
N TYR A 345 -16.85 3.36 -11.27
CA TYR A 345 -15.50 2.84 -11.40
C TYR A 345 -14.47 3.97 -11.32
N ASN A 346 -13.26 3.69 -10.85
CA ASN A 346 -12.20 4.70 -10.80
C ASN A 346 -11.71 5.03 -12.21
N HIS A 347 -12.01 6.24 -12.68
CA HIS A 347 -11.66 6.74 -14.01
C HIS A 347 -10.98 8.10 -13.98
N LEU A 348 -10.42 8.49 -15.14
CA LEU A 348 -9.67 9.71 -15.37
C LEU A 348 -10.57 10.77 -16.00
N TYR A 349 -10.58 11.96 -15.40
CA TYR A 349 -11.35 13.12 -15.86
C TYR A 349 -10.43 14.31 -16.09
N LEU A 350 -10.55 14.95 -17.25
CA LEU A 350 -9.81 16.16 -17.61
C LEU A 350 -10.64 17.40 -17.21
N PHE A 351 -10.08 18.23 -16.36
CA PHE A 351 -10.63 19.51 -15.92
C PHE A 351 -9.94 20.67 -16.65
N ASP A 352 -10.70 21.62 -17.19
CA ASP A 352 -10.18 22.79 -17.91
C ASP A 352 -10.50 24.08 -17.13
N LEU A 353 -9.52 24.59 -16.37
CA LEU A 353 -9.63 25.81 -15.57
C LEU A 353 -9.77 27.08 -16.43
N SER A 354 -9.42 27.03 -17.71
CA SER A 354 -9.59 28.15 -18.66
C SER A 354 -11.03 28.32 -19.12
N LYS A 355 -11.90 27.34 -18.79
CA LYS A 355 -13.32 27.34 -19.15
C LYS A 355 -14.21 27.28 -17.90
N PRO A 356 -14.23 28.36 -17.09
CA PRO A 356 -15.15 28.43 -15.97
C PRO A 356 -16.60 28.44 -16.47
N GLN A 357 -17.48 27.82 -15.73
CA GLN A 357 -18.91 27.75 -16.05
C GLN A 357 -19.75 27.98 -14.79
N ALA A 358 -21.03 28.34 -14.98
CA ALA A 358 -21.99 28.27 -13.88
C ALA A 358 -22.06 26.82 -13.36
N PRO A 359 -22.26 26.62 -12.05
CA PRO A 359 -22.30 25.29 -11.47
C PRO A 359 -23.22 24.35 -12.23
N GLN A 360 -22.69 23.24 -12.71
CA GLN A 360 -23.44 22.20 -13.41
C GLN A 360 -23.55 20.97 -12.51
N ARG A 361 -24.76 20.68 -12.05
CA ARG A 361 -25.03 19.52 -11.18
C ARG A 361 -25.49 18.33 -12.02
N HIS A 362 -24.80 17.21 -11.84
CA HIS A 362 -25.07 15.93 -12.50
C HIS A 362 -25.39 14.85 -11.48
N LYS A 363 -26.29 13.94 -11.82
CA LYS A 363 -26.48 12.70 -11.07
C LYS A 363 -25.35 11.74 -11.38
N THR A 364 -24.85 11.08 -10.36
CA THR A 364 -23.79 10.08 -10.47
C THR A 364 -24.29 8.69 -10.08
N PHE A 365 -23.38 7.71 -10.03
CA PHE A 365 -23.71 6.31 -9.76
C PHE A 365 -24.39 6.14 -8.38
N GLN A 366 -25.32 5.20 -8.26
CA GLN A 366 -26.05 4.84 -7.03
C GLN A 366 -26.74 6.03 -6.30
N GLY A 367 -27.18 7.03 -7.03
CA GLY A 367 -27.88 8.18 -6.46
C GLY A 367 -26.98 9.29 -5.91
N GLY A 368 -25.69 9.21 -6.20
CA GLY A 368 -24.76 10.30 -5.93
C GLY A 368 -24.99 11.51 -6.81
N ALA A 369 -24.21 12.56 -6.59
CA ALA A 369 -24.19 13.76 -7.41
C ALA A 369 -22.79 14.36 -7.50
N CYS A 370 -22.52 15.09 -8.57
CA CYS A 370 -21.35 15.96 -8.64
C CYS A 370 -21.76 17.35 -9.15
N GLU A 371 -21.00 18.36 -8.80
CA GLU A 371 -21.18 19.73 -9.28
C GLU A 371 -19.87 20.26 -9.86
N GLU A 372 -19.90 20.69 -11.11
CA GLU A 372 -18.74 21.13 -11.87
C GLU A 372 -18.80 22.64 -12.09
N HIS A 373 -17.72 23.34 -11.74
CA HIS A 373 -17.58 24.79 -11.90
C HIS A 373 -16.67 25.16 -13.08
N VAL A 374 -16.12 24.14 -13.75
CA VAL A 374 -15.31 24.24 -14.96
C VAL A 374 -15.70 23.11 -15.93
N GLU A 375 -15.30 23.22 -17.20
CA GLU A 375 -15.54 22.15 -18.17
C GLU A 375 -14.77 20.89 -17.74
N VAL A 376 -15.47 19.74 -17.69
CA VAL A 376 -14.91 18.42 -17.36
C VAL A 376 -15.20 17.43 -18.48
N THR A 377 -14.17 16.68 -18.88
CA THR A 377 -14.28 15.66 -19.93
C THR A 377 -13.74 14.31 -19.42
N PRO A 378 -14.52 13.23 -19.47
CA PRO A 378 -14.02 11.90 -19.14
C PRO A 378 -12.97 11.46 -20.20
N LEU A 379 -11.81 11.00 -19.73
CA LEU A 379 -10.74 10.43 -20.59
C LEU A 379 -10.86 8.92 -20.69
N THR A 380 -11.40 8.29 -19.65
CA THR A 380 -11.61 6.84 -19.60
C THR A 380 -13.02 6.55 -19.09
N SER A 381 -13.57 5.41 -19.47
CA SER A 381 -14.89 4.93 -19.04
C SER A 381 -15.00 3.43 -19.28
N GLY A 382 -15.91 2.75 -18.59
CA GLY A 382 -16.19 1.32 -18.72
C GLY A 382 -16.29 0.61 -17.36
N GLU A 383 -16.57 -0.68 -17.38
CA GLU A 383 -16.71 -1.51 -16.17
C GLU A 383 -15.36 -2.06 -15.71
N TRP A 384 -14.41 -1.17 -15.48
CA TRP A 384 -13.04 -1.46 -15.05
C TRP A 384 -12.44 -0.25 -14.33
N VAL A 385 -11.32 -0.43 -13.64
CA VAL A 385 -10.70 0.62 -12.85
C VAL A 385 -9.30 0.98 -13.34
N VAL A 386 -8.97 2.27 -13.28
CA VAL A 386 -7.59 2.75 -13.30
C VAL A 386 -6.99 2.39 -11.95
N LYS A 387 -5.88 1.62 -11.97
CA LYS A 387 -5.19 1.17 -10.74
C LYS A 387 -4.08 2.14 -10.34
N GLU A 388 -3.33 2.64 -11.31
CA GLU A 388 -2.19 3.51 -11.08
C GLU A 388 -1.95 4.44 -12.28
N VAL A 389 -1.56 5.67 -12.03
CA VAL A 389 -1.07 6.59 -13.06
C VAL A 389 0.45 6.62 -13.03
N LEU A 390 1.09 6.33 -14.18
CA LEU A 390 2.54 6.19 -14.29
C LEU A 390 3.24 7.49 -14.68
N GLY A 391 2.61 8.35 -15.48
CA GLY A 391 3.19 9.61 -15.93
C GLY A 391 2.72 10.05 -17.31
N PHE A 392 3.40 11.04 -17.90
CA PHE A 392 3.00 11.64 -19.16
C PHE A 392 4.02 11.36 -20.27
N ASP A 393 3.53 10.99 -21.46
CA ASP A 393 4.26 11.10 -22.73
C ASP A 393 4.14 12.55 -23.21
N LEU A 394 5.22 13.31 -23.04
CA LEU A 394 5.26 14.75 -23.35
C LEU A 394 5.12 15.04 -24.84
N LYS A 395 5.60 14.13 -25.68
CA LYS A 395 5.61 14.29 -27.15
C LYS A 395 4.23 14.03 -27.75
N GLU A 396 3.60 12.93 -27.35
CA GLU A 396 2.28 12.55 -27.86
C GLU A 396 1.12 13.12 -27.03
N LYS A 397 1.45 13.88 -25.97
CA LYS A 397 0.47 14.49 -25.04
C LYS A 397 -0.53 13.46 -24.53
N SER A 398 0.02 12.38 -24.00
CA SER A 398 -0.74 11.24 -23.50
C SER A 398 -0.41 10.97 -22.04
N LEU A 399 -1.30 10.28 -21.36
CA LEU A 399 -1.08 9.77 -20.01
C LEU A 399 -0.86 8.25 -20.07
N LEU A 400 0.12 7.77 -19.31
CA LEU A 400 0.38 6.34 -19.11
C LEU A 400 -0.22 5.91 -17.76
N PHE A 401 -0.87 4.75 -17.74
CA PHE A 401 -1.52 4.25 -16.54
C PHE A 401 -1.66 2.72 -16.58
N CYS A 402 -1.88 2.12 -15.42
CA CYS A 402 -2.27 0.71 -15.27
C CYS A 402 -3.77 0.60 -15.02
N SER A 403 -4.41 -0.40 -15.63
CA SER A 403 -5.82 -0.72 -15.41
C SER A 403 -6.10 -2.22 -15.51
N ASN A 404 -7.26 -2.63 -15.03
CA ASN A 404 -7.77 -4.00 -15.19
C ASN A 404 -8.83 -4.13 -16.29
N GLU A 405 -8.75 -3.31 -17.34
CA GLU A 405 -9.69 -3.27 -18.45
C GLU A 405 -9.88 -4.63 -19.13
N ILE A 406 -8.83 -5.44 -19.24
CA ILE A 406 -8.90 -6.76 -19.88
C ILE A 406 -9.60 -7.77 -18.98
N HIS A 407 -9.23 -7.81 -17.70
CA HIS A 407 -9.79 -8.78 -16.75
C HIS A 407 -9.58 -8.29 -15.30
N PRO A 408 -10.55 -8.49 -14.39
CA PRO A 408 -10.44 -8.03 -13.00
C PRO A 408 -9.21 -8.52 -12.23
N LEU A 409 -8.64 -9.66 -12.60
CA LEU A 409 -7.42 -10.21 -11.97
C LEU A 409 -6.13 -9.72 -12.62
N GLN A 410 -6.20 -8.92 -13.66
CA GLN A 410 -5.03 -8.42 -14.39
C GLN A 410 -4.72 -6.97 -14.04
N SER A 411 -3.53 -6.54 -14.42
CA SER A 411 -3.11 -5.14 -14.44
C SER A 411 -2.27 -4.92 -15.69
N ASN A 412 -2.75 -4.09 -16.61
CA ASN A 412 -2.13 -3.86 -17.90
C ASN A 412 -1.78 -2.40 -18.09
N ILE A 413 -0.69 -2.13 -18.81
CA ILE A 413 -0.17 -0.78 -19.07
C ILE A 413 -0.82 -0.22 -20.32
N TYR A 414 -1.49 0.91 -20.17
CA TYR A 414 -2.14 1.65 -21.24
C TYR A 414 -1.57 3.05 -21.39
N LYS A 415 -1.72 3.58 -22.58
CA LYS A 415 -1.57 4.99 -22.88
C LYS A 415 -2.91 5.54 -23.35
N VAL A 416 -3.34 6.70 -22.80
CA VAL A 416 -4.51 7.45 -23.27
C VAL A 416 -4.10 8.81 -23.76
N ARG A 417 -4.47 9.14 -25.01
CA ARG A 417 -4.22 10.46 -25.58
C ARG A 417 -5.21 11.47 -25.01
N VAL A 418 -4.70 12.55 -24.38
CA VAL A 418 -5.53 13.52 -23.67
C VAL A 418 -6.52 14.27 -24.57
N LYS A 419 -6.18 14.44 -25.86
CA LYS A 419 -7.00 15.19 -26.80
C LYS A 419 -8.35 14.54 -27.11
N ASP A 420 -8.40 13.22 -27.19
CA ASP A 420 -9.56 12.49 -27.73
C ASP A 420 -9.86 11.17 -27.01
N GLY A 421 -9.13 10.86 -25.92
CA GLY A 421 -9.37 9.65 -25.12
C GLY A 421 -8.98 8.34 -25.81
N GLN A 422 -8.25 8.38 -26.96
CA GLN A 422 -7.83 7.15 -27.63
C GLN A 422 -6.82 6.40 -26.76
N ARG A 423 -7.16 5.13 -26.45
CA ARG A 423 -6.32 4.24 -25.65
C ARG A 423 -5.51 3.28 -26.52
N THR A 424 -4.32 2.93 -26.03
CA THR A 424 -3.41 1.95 -26.65
C THR A 424 -2.82 1.08 -25.56
N LEU A 425 -2.94 -0.25 -25.70
CA LEU A 425 -2.26 -1.22 -24.84
C LEU A 425 -0.76 -1.24 -25.16
N LEU A 426 0.10 -1.23 -24.14
CA LEU A 426 1.56 -1.18 -24.30
C LEU A 426 2.27 -2.47 -23.86
N ASP A 427 1.55 -3.46 -23.36
CA ASP A 427 2.09 -4.74 -22.92
C ASP A 427 1.50 -5.93 -23.69
N ASN A 428 1.68 -7.16 -23.19
CA ASN A 428 1.22 -8.38 -23.85
C ASN A 428 -0.24 -8.74 -23.60
N GLY A 429 -0.96 -7.99 -22.75
CA GLY A 429 -2.36 -8.22 -22.41
C GLY A 429 -2.61 -9.39 -21.45
N GLU A 430 -1.60 -9.92 -20.79
CA GLU A 430 -1.67 -11.05 -19.86
C GLU A 430 -1.10 -10.67 -18.49
N GLY A 431 -1.57 -11.30 -17.43
CA GLY A 431 -0.97 -11.22 -16.09
C GLY A 431 -1.03 -9.85 -15.43
N VAL A 432 0.02 -9.54 -14.67
CA VAL A 432 0.12 -8.32 -13.88
C VAL A 432 1.39 -7.57 -14.24
N HIS A 433 1.24 -6.32 -14.64
CA HIS A 433 2.27 -5.40 -15.04
C HIS A 433 2.37 -4.24 -14.07
N TYR A 434 3.59 -3.87 -13.71
CA TYR A 434 3.93 -2.64 -12.98
C TYR A 434 4.86 -1.81 -13.85
N GLY A 435 4.53 -0.53 -14.04
CA GLY A 435 5.29 0.35 -14.91
C GLY A 435 6.06 1.44 -14.17
N SER A 436 7.24 1.80 -14.63
CA SER A 436 7.87 3.07 -14.31
C SER A 436 8.32 3.78 -15.60
N VAL A 437 8.11 5.09 -15.69
CA VAL A 437 8.34 5.83 -16.91
C VAL A 437 9.53 6.77 -16.81
N ASN A 438 10.23 6.99 -17.92
CA ASN A 438 11.30 7.98 -18.00
C ASN A 438 10.75 9.41 -18.01
N ALA A 439 11.62 10.40 -17.89
CA ALA A 439 11.24 11.81 -17.69
C ALA A 439 10.33 12.40 -18.79
N ASP A 440 10.42 11.93 -20.02
CA ASP A 440 9.58 12.41 -21.14
C ASP A 440 8.47 11.42 -21.55
N GLY A 441 8.34 10.27 -20.84
CA GLY A 441 7.31 9.27 -21.08
C GLY A 441 7.47 8.47 -22.37
N THR A 442 8.64 8.52 -23.03
CA THR A 442 8.90 7.78 -24.27
C THR A 442 9.25 6.32 -24.06
N TYR A 443 9.61 5.94 -22.84
CA TYR A 443 9.88 4.56 -22.44
C TYR A 443 9.19 4.24 -21.10
N VAL A 444 8.68 3.02 -21.01
CA VAL A 444 8.23 2.42 -19.75
C VAL A 444 9.07 1.18 -19.48
N GLU A 445 9.62 1.11 -18.27
CA GLU A 445 10.13 -0.14 -17.72
C GLU A 445 8.92 -0.93 -17.22
N ASP A 446 8.68 -2.09 -17.80
CA ASP A 446 7.57 -2.97 -17.51
C ASP A 446 8.06 -4.18 -16.72
N ARG A 447 7.49 -4.39 -15.53
CA ARG A 447 7.73 -5.52 -14.65
C ARG A 447 6.51 -6.42 -14.65
N TYR A 448 6.64 -7.54 -15.31
CA TYR A 448 5.57 -8.47 -15.60
C TYR A 448 5.70 -9.79 -14.81
N SER A 449 4.58 -10.29 -14.33
CA SER A 449 4.44 -11.68 -13.90
C SER A 449 3.07 -12.24 -14.32
N SER A 450 3.00 -13.55 -14.48
CA SER A 450 1.75 -14.27 -14.72
C SER A 450 1.77 -15.57 -13.89
N PRO A 451 0.69 -16.35 -13.86
CA PRO A 451 0.69 -17.60 -13.09
C PRO A 451 1.86 -18.54 -13.41
N THR A 452 2.41 -18.45 -14.61
CA THR A 452 3.51 -19.31 -15.10
C THR A 452 4.82 -18.58 -15.32
N VAL A 453 4.83 -17.23 -15.26
CA VAL A 453 6.03 -16.40 -15.40
C VAL A 453 6.40 -15.79 -14.07
N ALA A 454 7.54 -16.21 -13.51
CA ALA A 454 7.98 -15.75 -12.20
C ALA A 454 8.25 -14.23 -12.17
N ARG A 455 9.00 -13.74 -13.15
CA ARG A 455 9.28 -12.31 -13.41
C ARG A 455 9.85 -12.11 -14.80
N SER A 456 9.36 -11.12 -15.49
CA SER A 456 10.00 -10.58 -16.70
C SER A 456 10.12 -9.06 -16.57
N ILE A 457 11.22 -8.50 -17.01
CA ILE A 457 11.45 -7.06 -17.00
C ILE A 457 11.80 -6.64 -18.43
N SER A 458 11.06 -5.70 -18.97
CA SER A 458 11.28 -5.17 -20.31
C SER A 458 11.29 -3.65 -20.35
N LEU A 459 11.91 -3.10 -21.37
CA LEU A 459 11.88 -1.67 -21.68
C LEU A 459 11.07 -1.48 -22.95
N THR A 460 9.89 -0.87 -22.82
CA THR A 460 8.93 -0.69 -23.90
C THR A 460 8.92 0.75 -24.41
N ASP A 461 9.07 0.93 -25.73
CA ASP A 461 8.89 2.22 -26.42
C ASP A 461 7.39 2.55 -26.48
N THR A 462 6.97 3.61 -25.82
CA THR A 462 5.54 3.99 -25.69
C THR A 462 4.91 4.44 -27.01
N ARG A 463 5.71 4.77 -28.02
CA ARG A 463 5.23 5.25 -29.34
C ARG A 463 4.71 4.11 -30.23
N ASN A 464 5.23 2.91 -30.06
CA ASN A 464 4.93 1.77 -30.92
C ASN A 464 4.66 0.45 -30.17
N GLY A 465 4.72 0.45 -28.83
CA GLY A 465 4.50 -0.73 -27.99
C GLY A 465 5.59 -1.81 -28.11
N LYS A 466 6.73 -1.52 -28.76
CA LYS A 466 7.79 -2.52 -28.91
C LYS A 466 8.63 -2.59 -27.64
N GLY A 467 8.51 -3.70 -26.96
CA GLY A 467 9.30 -4.02 -25.78
C GLY A 467 10.61 -4.73 -26.11
N ARG A 468 11.63 -4.43 -25.33
CA ARG A 468 12.89 -5.17 -25.27
C ARG A 468 12.98 -5.86 -23.93
N ASN A 469 13.06 -7.17 -23.96
CA ASN A 469 13.28 -7.93 -22.72
C ASN A 469 14.70 -7.65 -22.19
N LEU A 470 14.78 -7.31 -20.90
CA LEU A 470 16.02 -7.08 -20.16
C LEU A 470 16.34 -8.26 -19.23
N LEU A 471 15.30 -8.91 -18.69
CA LEU A 471 15.42 -10.06 -17.80
C LEU A 471 14.15 -10.92 -17.93
N THR A 472 14.37 -12.24 -18.06
CA THR A 472 13.35 -13.25 -17.76
C THR A 472 13.93 -14.15 -16.70
N ALA A 473 13.42 -14.07 -15.48
CA ALA A 473 13.90 -14.85 -14.36
C ALA A 473 13.46 -16.30 -14.51
N GLU A 474 14.39 -17.23 -14.26
CA GLU A 474 14.02 -18.63 -14.05
C GLU A 474 13.16 -18.76 -12.80
N ASP A 475 12.29 -19.78 -12.78
CA ASP A 475 11.54 -20.09 -11.57
C ASP A 475 12.49 -20.65 -10.49
N PRO A 476 12.69 -19.93 -9.36
CA PRO A 476 13.58 -20.40 -8.30
C PRO A 476 13.06 -21.66 -7.59
N TRP A 477 11.79 -22.03 -7.82
CA TRP A 477 11.15 -23.19 -7.20
C TRP A 477 11.19 -24.45 -8.06
N LYS A 478 11.86 -24.44 -9.22
CA LYS A 478 11.92 -25.56 -10.18
C LYS A 478 12.38 -26.89 -9.56
N ASP A 479 13.25 -26.85 -8.54
CA ASP A 479 13.79 -28.01 -7.83
C ASP A 479 12.96 -28.42 -6.60
N TYR A 480 11.84 -27.77 -6.36
CA TYR A 480 10.98 -27.98 -5.21
C TYR A 480 9.65 -28.64 -5.59
N ASN A 481 9.03 -29.30 -4.62
CA ASN A 481 7.69 -29.85 -4.73
C ASN A 481 6.67 -28.69 -4.62
N VAL A 482 6.37 -28.03 -5.74
CA VAL A 482 5.36 -26.96 -5.80
C VAL A 482 3.97 -27.60 -5.92
N PRO A 483 3.00 -27.21 -5.07
CA PRO A 483 1.63 -27.70 -5.17
C PRO A 483 0.95 -27.18 -6.43
N GLU A 484 -0.10 -27.89 -6.87
CA GLU A 484 -1.00 -27.37 -7.91
C GLU A 484 -1.81 -26.19 -7.36
N ILE A 485 -1.76 -25.08 -8.07
CA ILE A 485 -2.50 -23.85 -7.72
C ILE A 485 -3.45 -23.53 -8.86
N THR A 486 -4.73 -23.47 -8.54
CA THR A 486 -5.79 -23.16 -9.51
C THR A 486 -6.53 -21.87 -9.12
N CYS A 487 -7.04 -21.17 -10.12
CA CYS A 487 -7.89 -20.02 -9.97
C CYS A 487 -9.22 -20.32 -10.67
N GLY A 488 -10.31 -19.81 -10.12
CA GLY A 488 -11.64 -19.95 -10.68
C GLY A 488 -12.58 -18.89 -10.13
N SER A 489 -13.87 -19.02 -10.47
CA SER A 489 -14.91 -18.14 -9.95
C SER A 489 -16.11 -18.93 -9.47
N ILE A 490 -16.82 -18.38 -8.48
CA ILE A 490 -18.14 -18.82 -8.03
C ILE A 490 -19.07 -17.62 -7.97
N LYS A 491 -20.37 -17.86 -7.89
CA LYS A 491 -21.34 -16.76 -7.70
C LYS A 491 -21.36 -16.33 -6.24
N ALA A 492 -21.47 -15.01 -6.03
CA ALA A 492 -21.73 -14.42 -4.73
C ALA A 492 -23.11 -14.81 -4.18
N ALA A 493 -23.39 -14.46 -2.95
CA ALA A 493 -24.68 -14.70 -2.31
C ALA A 493 -25.86 -13.98 -2.99
N ASP A 494 -25.59 -12.98 -3.84
CA ASP A 494 -26.61 -12.32 -4.69
C ASP A 494 -27.00 -13.16 -5.92
N GLY A 495 -26.30 -14.26 -6.18
CA GLY A 495 -26.55 -15.18 -7.30
C GLY A 495 -26.06 -14.68 -8.68
N THR A 496 -25.50 -13.46 -8.76
CA THR A 496 -25.15 -12.82 -10.04
C THR A 496 -23.67 -12.44 -10.15
N THR A 497 -23.10 -11.88 -9.10
CA THR A 497 -21.72 -11.38 -9.08
C THR A 497 -20.71 -12.53 -9.06
N ASP A 498 -19.70 -12.48 -9.92
CA ASP A 498 -18.61 -13.44 -9.89
C ASP A 498 -17.58 -13.07 -8.82
N LEU A 499 -17.24 -14.05 -7.97
CA LEU A 499 -16.19 -13.97 -6.98
C LEU A 499 -15.02 -14.85 -7.41
N TYR A 500 -13.82 -14.30 -7.45
CA TYR A 500 -12.64 -15.06 -7.83
C TYR A 500 -12.00 -15.72 -6.60
N TYR A 501 -11.56 -16.97 -6.81
CA TYR A 501 -10.86 -17.74 -5.77
C TYR A 501 -9.55 -18.30 -6.27
N ARG A 502 -8.65 -18.58 -5.34
CA ARG A 502 -7.45 -19.40 -5.51
C ARG A 502 -7.59 -20.64 -4.63
N MET A 503 -7.22 -21.78 -5.19
CA MET A 503 -7.13 -23.05 -4.46
C MET A 503 -5.72 -23.62 -4.60
N VAL A 504 -5.10 -23.97 -3.47
CA VAL A 504 -3.81 -24.63 -3.39
C VAL A 504 -4.05 -26.05 -2.93
N LYS A 505 -3.78 -27.04 -3.80
CA LYS A 505 -3.98 -28.46 -3.50
C LYS A 505 -2.77 -29.06 -2.78
N PRO A 506 -2.93 -30.13 -1.98
CA PRO A 506 -1.80 -30.87 -1.45
C PRO A 506 -0.79 -31.26 -2.53
N VAL A 507 0.51 -31.31 -2.19
CA VAL A 507 1.57 -31.66 -3.15
C VAL A 507 1.34 -33.03 -3.79
N ASP A 508 0.96 -34.03 -2.98
CA ASP A 508 0.67 -35.39 -3.44
C ASP A 508 -0.86 -35.59 -3.54
N PHE A 509 -1.52 -34.69 -4.29
CA PHE A 509 -2.97 -34.67 -4.40
C PHE A 509 -3.54 -35.94 -5.09
N ASP A 510 -4.45 -36.61 -4.40
CA ASP A 510 -5.23 -37.75 -4.90
C ASP A 510 -6.74 -37.38 -4.83
N PRO A 511 -7.45 -37.32 -5.94
CA PRO A 511 -8.86 -36.94 -5.97
C PRO A 511 -9.79 -37.92 -5.22
N ASN A 512 -9.31 -39.10 -4.88
CA ASN A 512 -10.06 -40.11 -4.12
C ASN A 512 -9.88 -39.99 -2.60
N LYS A 513 -9.00 -39.12 -2.13
CA LYS A 513 -8.79 -38.86 -0.70
C LYS A 513 -9.54 -37.60 -0.26
N LYS A 514 -9.85 -37.52 1.02
CA LYS A 514 -10.40 -36.32 1.66
C LYS A 514 -9.32 -35.58 2.44
N TYR A 515 -9.27 -34.26 2.25
CA TYR A 515 -8.24 -33.40 2.84
C TYR A 515 -8.83 -32.40 3.81
N PRO A 516 -8.16 -32.16 4.96
CA PRO A 516 -8.47 -31.02 5.79
C PRO A 516 -8.27 -29.74 4.99
N THR A 517 -9.17 -28.77 5.14
CA THR A 517 -9.20 -27.56 4.33
C THR A 517 -9.13 -26.34 5.20
N VAL A 518 -8.22 -25.41 4.92
CA VAL A 518 -8.15 -24.11 5.57
C VAL A 518 -8.52 -23.00 4.61
N ILE A 519 -9.51 -22.20 5.00
CA ILE A 519 -9.87 -20.96 4.31
C ILE A 519 -9.02 -19.84 4.88
N TYR A 520 -8.24 -19.15 4.03
CA TYR A 520 -7.68 -17.87 4.38
C TYR A 520 -8.68 -16.77 3.97
N VAL A 521 -9.00 -15.87 4.89
CA VAL A 521 -9.90 -14.74 4.65
C VAL A 521 -9.26 -13.43 5.08
N TYR A 522 -9.33 -12.40 4.24
CA TYR A 522 -9.24 -11.01 4.66
C TYR A 522 -10.63 -10.38 4.66
N GLY A 523 -11.26 -10.29 3.52
CA GLY A 523 -12.68 -9.97 3.33
C GLY A 523 -13.05 -8.50 3.38
N GLY A 524 -12.16 -7.64 3.86
CA GLY A 524 -12.40 -6.21 4.04
C GLY A 524 -12.08 -5.33 2.85
N SER A 525 -12.35 -4.06 3.01
CA SER A 525 -12.05 -3.01 2.04
C SER A 525 -10.56 -2.96 1.72
N HIS A 526 -10.22 -2.58 0.49
CA HIS A 526 -8.86 -2.56 -0.05
C HIS A 526 -8.15 -3.93 -0.06
N ALA A 527 -8.90 -5.03 0.04
CA ALA A 527 -8.37 -6.37 -0.14
C ALA A 527 -8.34 -6.78 -1.61
N HIS A 528 -7.24 -7.41 -2.03
CA HIS A 528 -7.11 -8.05 -3.33
C HIS A 528 -6.14 -9.23 -3.18
N ASN A 529 -6.69 -10.42 -2.94
CA ASN A 529 -5.90 -11.61 -2.59
C ASN A 529 -5.67 -12.55 -3.76
N VAL A 530 -6.46 -12.44 -4.83
CA VAL A 530 -6.39 -13.29 -6.01
C VAL A 530 -6.13 -12.42 -7.23
N GLU A 531 -5.01 -12.64 -7.91
CA GLU A 531 -4.67 -11.92 -9.14
C GLU A 531 -3.89 -12.83 -10.11
N ALA A 532 -3.83 -12.45 -11.37
CA ALA A 532 -3.18 -13.22 -12.41
C ALA A 532 -1.64 -13.04 -12.40
N SER A 533 -1.02 -12.85 -11.24
CA SER A 533 0.43 -12.86 -11.04
C SER A 533 0.95 -14.29 -10.76
N ARG A 534 2.24 -14.41 -10.46
CA ARG A 534 2.87 -15.71 -10.17
C ARG A 534 2.07 -16.48 -9.12
N ASN A 535 1.72 -17.73 -9.47
CA ASN A 535 0.96 -18.62 -8.59
C ASN A 535 -0.36 -18.00 -8.10
N TYR A 536 -0.97 -17.11 -8.88
CA TYR A 536 -2.19 -16.36 -8.50
C TYR A 536 -2.07 -15.63 -7.15
N LEU A 537 -0.89 -15.09 -6.86
CA LEU A 537 -0.55 -14.41 -5.60
C LEU A 537 -0.59 -15.33 -4.37
N ALA A 538 -0.33 -16.64 -4.53
CA ALA A 538 -0.31 -17.57 -3.40
C ALA A 538 0.78 -17.17 -2.39
N ARG A 539 0.40 -17.19 -1.11
CA ARG A 539 1.29 -16.87 0.00
C ARG A 539 2.20 -18.05 0.34
N GLY A 540 3.39 -17.77 0.83
CA GLY A 540 4.33 -18.81 1.22
C GLY A 540 3.77 -19.81 2.24
N TRP A 541 2.99 -19.33 3.21
CA TRP A 541 2.36 -20.22 4.20
C TRP A 541 1.33 -21.18 3.57
N GLU A 542 0.62 -20.77 2.53
CA GLU A 542 -0.31 -21.66 1.80
C GLU A 542 0.45 -22.82 1.14
N ILE A 543 1.59 -22.51 0.52
CA ILE A 543 2.49 -23.52 -0.09
C ILE A 543 3.00 -24.49 0.97
N TYR A 544 3.40 -23.98 2.14
CA TYR A 544 3.90 -24.78 3.25
C TYR A 544 2.82 -25.73 3.80
N MET A 545 1.59 -25.24 3.99
CA MET A 545 0.48 -26.07 4.45
C MET A 545 0.06 -27.14 3.43
N ALA A 546 0.14 -26.81 2.15
CA ALA A 546 -0.13 -27.79 1.08
C ALA A 546 0.85 -28.97 1.11
N GLN A 547 2.13 -28.74 1.45
CA GLN A 547 3.11 -29.83 1.68
C GLN A 547 2.75 -30.71 2.87
N LYS A 548 2.03 -30.16 3.85
CA LYS A 548 1.57 -30.90 5.02
C LYS A 548 0.25 -31.66 4.78
N GLY A 549 -0.28 -31.59 3.55
CA GLY A 549 -1.49 -32.31 3.15
C GLY A 549 -2.79 -31.54 3.38
N TYR A 550 -2.74 -30.23 3.51
CA TYR A 550 -3.93 -29.37 3.58
C TYR A 550 -4.30 -28.82 2.21
N LEU A 551 -5.58 -28.64 2.01
CA LEU A 551 -6.11 -27.83 0.92
C LEU A 551 -6.31 -26.39 1.43
N LEU A 552 -5.82 -25.40 0.70
CA LEU A 552 -5.98 -23.98 1.04
C LEU A 552 -6.93 -23.34 0.04
N PHE A 553 -7.81 -22.48 0.53
CA PHE A 553 -8.81 -21.78 -0.28
C PHE A 553 -8.89 -20.31 0.11
N ILE A 554 -8.88 -19.44 -0.86
CA ILE A 554 -8.97 -18.00 -0.69
C ILE A 554 -9.99 -17.46 -1.67
N LEU A 555 -10.95 -16.68 -1.19
CA LEU A 555 -12.02 -16.05 -1.96
C LEU A 555 -12.03 -14.55 -1.71
N ASP A 556 -11.98 -13.75 -2.78
CA ASP A 556 -12.25 -12.30 -2.69
C ASP A 556 -13.75 -12.06 -2.79
N ASN A 557 -14.36 -11.77 -1.65
CA ASN A 557 -15.79 -11.49 -1.51
C ASN A 557 -16.13 -10.05 -1.91
N ARG A 558 -17.41 -9.74 -2.10
CA ARG A 558 -17.89 -8.36 -2.22
C ARG A 558 -17.51 -7.56 -0.97
N GLY A 559 -17.17 -6.30 -1.17
CA GLY A 559 -16.53 -5.45 -0.16
C GLY A 559 -15.02 -5.30 -0.37
N SER A 560 -14.38 -6.17 -1.17
CA SER A 560 -12.98 -5.99 -1.58
C SER A 560 -12.84 -5.03 -2.77
N GLU A 561 -11.62 -4.72 -3.21
CA GLU A 561 -11.35 -3.65 -4.18
C GLU A 561 -11.20 -4.12 -5.64
N HIS A 562 -11.02 -3.14 -6.53
CA HIS A 562 -10.75 -3.31 -7.97
C HIS A 562 -11.91 -3.87 -8.80
N ARG A 563 -13.12 -3.88 -8.26
CA ARG A 563 -14.32 -4.38 -8.93
C ARG A 563 -15.41 -3.31 -9.11
N GLY A 564 -15.09 -2.05 -8.78
CA GLY A 564 -16.00 -0.91 -8.85
C GLY A 564 -16.80 -0.69 -7.57
N LEU A 565 -17.39 0.50 -7.49
CA LEU A 565 -18.01 1.03 -6.28
C LEU A 565 -19.16 0.17 -5.74
N ALA A 566 -19.99 -0.42 -6.61
CA ALA A 566 -21.09 -1.30 -6.17
C ALA A 566 -20.60 -2.56 -5.46
N PHE A 567 -19.50 -3.14 -5.93
CA PHE A 567 -18.86 -4.28 -5.32
C PHE A 567 -18.22 -3.94 -3.98
N GLU A 568 -17.58 -2.77 -3.90
CA GLU A 568 -16.84 -2.31 -2.72
C GLU A 568 -17.80 -1.87 -1.61
N ASN A 569 -18.82 -1.07 -1.92
CA ASN A 569 -19.67 -0.41 -0.92
C ASN A 569 -20.92 -1.18 -0.52
N VAL A 570 -21.05 -2.45 -0.91
CA VAL A 570 -22.15 -3.31 -0.50
C VAL A 570 -22.19 -3.54 1.01
N THR A 571 -21.05 -3.38 1.68
CA THR A 571 -20.86 -3.61 3.12
C THR A 571 -21.19 -2.40 3.98
N PHE A 572 -21.48 -1.25 3.36
CA PHE A 572 -21.70 0.02 4.06
C PHE A 572 -22.78 -0.09 5.15
N ARG A 573 -22.44 0.34 6.37
CA ARG A 573 -23.22 0.32 7.64
C ARG A 573 -23.42 -1.06 8.26
N HIS A 574 -22.92 -2.14 7.65
CA HIS A 574 -23.11 -3.51 8.19
C HIS A 574 -21.93 -4.45 7.87
N LEU A 575 -20.72 -3.99 8.21
CA LEU A 575 -19.51 -4.81 8.08
C LEU A 575 -19.69 -6.20 8.73
N GLY A 576 -19.22 -7.23 8.03
CA GLY A 576 -19.33 -8.61 8.46
C GLY A 576 -20.71 -9.24 8.20
N VAL A 577 -21.47 -8.73 7.24
CA VAL A 577 -22.75 -9.33 6.81
C VAL A 577 -22.62 -9.87 5.39
N GLU A 578 -22.41 -9.02 4.40
CA GLU A 578 -22.33 -9.47 3.00
C GLU A 578 -21.05 -10.28 2.74
N GLU A 579 -19.95 -9.89 3.33
CA GLU A 579 -18.68 -10.63 3.29
C GLU A 579 -18.85 -12.06 3.82
N MET A 580 -19.57 -12.21 4.93
CA MET A 580 -19.83 -13.51 5.55
C MET A 580 -20.70 -14.40 4.66
N LYS A 581 -21.73 -13.84 4.02
CA LYS A 581 -22.61 -14.58 3.09
C LYS A 581 -21.81 -15.12 1.90
N ASP A 582 -20.93 -14.28 1.32
CA ASP A 582 -20.09 -14.66 0.20
C ASP A 582 -19.06 -15.72 0.59
N GLN A 583 -18.42 -15.61 1.77
CA GLN A 583 -17.53 -16.64 2.27
C GLN A 583 -18.25 -17.98 2.46
N MET A 584 -19.52 -17.96 2.86
CA MET A 584 -20.32 -19.19 2.99
C MET A 584 -20.71 -19.80 1.63
N GLU A 585 -20.78 -19.02 0.54
CA GLU A 585 -20.83 -19.58 -0.81
C GLU A 585 -19.54 -20.35 -1.14
N GLY A 586 -18.38 -19.81 -0.73
CA GLY A 586 -17.10 -20.54 -0.80
C GLY A 586 -17.12 -21.85 0.00
N VAL A 587 -17.67 -21.85 1.21
CA VAL A 587 -17.86 -23.08 2.01
C VAL A 587 -18.77 -24.08 1.30
N ARG A 588 -19.88 -23.60 0.71
CA ARG A 588 -20.79 -24.47 -0.05
C ARG A 588 -20.10 -25.09 -1.25
N PHE A 589 -19.34 -24.29 -2.01
CA PHE A 589 -18.53 -24.78 -3.11
C PHE A 589 -17.52 -25.85 -2.65
N LEU A 590 -16.76 -25.59 -1.58
CA LEU A 590 -15.80 -26.57 -1.04
C LEU A 590 -16.47 -27.87 -0.65
N LYS A 591 -17.62 -27.82 0.04
CA LYS A 591 -18.37 -29.03 0.45
C LYS A 591 -18.94 -29.84 -0.73
N SER A 592 -19.05 -29.24 -1.92
CA SER A 592 -19.46 -29.96 -3.14
C SER A 592 -18.32 -30.79 -3.77
N LEU A 593 -17.08 -30.53 -3.36
CA LEU A 593 -15.90 -31.20 -3.92
C LEU A 593 -15.64 -32.54 -3.17
N PRO A 594 -15.51 -33.67 -3.87
CA PRO A 594 -15.43 -34.99 -3.25
C PRO A 594 -14.18 -35.18 -2.37
N TYR A 595 -13.13 -34.41 -2.63
CA TYR A 595 -11.84 -34.48 -1.91
C TYR A 595 -11.75 -33.47 -0.74
N VAL A 596 -12.78 -32.71 -0.45
CA VAL A 596 -12.84 -31.83 0.73
C VAL A 596 -13.44 -32.62 1.91
N ASP A 597 -12.74 -32.60 3.05
CA ASP A 597 -13.26 -33.13 4.30
C ASP A 597 -14.06 -32.04 5.02
N ALA A 598 -15.39 -32.10 4.90
CA ALA A 598 -16.30 -31.12 5.47
C ALA A 598 -16.27 -31.09 7.02
N ASP A 599 -15.78 -32.15 7.66
CA ASP A 599 -15.66 -32.24 9.11
C ASP A 599 -14.32 -31.71 9.64
N ARG A 600 -13.37 -31.40 8.73
CA ARG A 600 -12.06 -30.86 9.05
C ARG A 600 -11.80 -29.56 8.30
N MET A 601 -12.65 -28.55 8.54
CA MET A 601 -12.51 -27.21 7.97
C MET A 601 -11.99 -26.25 9.04
N GLY A 602 -10.99 -25.45 8.65
CA GLY A 602 -10.43 -24.36 9.45
C GLY A 602 -10.51 -23.02 8.73
N VAL A 603 -10.32 -21.95 9.48
CA VAL A 603 -10.30 -20.58 8.96
C VAL A 603 -9.20 -19.74 9.60
N HIS A 604 -8.53 -18.91 8.80
CA HIS A 604 -7.46 -18.04 9.27
C HIS A 604 -7.53 -16.69 8.56
N GLY A 605 -7.23 -15.62 9.28
CA GLY A 605 -7.09 -14.28 8.73
C GLY A 605 -6.49 -13.32 9.73
N TRP A 606 -6.01 -12.17 9.21
CA TRP A 606 -5.33 -11.15 9.98
C TRP A 606 -6.05 -9.80 9.86
N SER A 607 -6.09 -8.99 10.96
CA SER A 607 -6.72 -7.66 10.96
C SER A 607 -8.23 -7.75 10.69
N PHE A 608 -8.74 -7.17 9.61
CA PHE A 608 -10.12 -7.41 9.15
C PHE A 608 -10.36 -8.92 8.93
N GLY A 609 -9.36 -9.65 8.43
CA GLY A 609 -9.41 -11.11 8.34
C GLY A 609 -9.50 -11.82 9.69
N GLY A 610 -8.93 -11.25 10.74
CA GLY A 610 -9.11 -11.71 12.12
C GLY A 610 -10.54 -11.48 12.62
N PHE A 611 -11.14 -10.33 12.30
CA PHE A 611 -12.56 -10.07 12.51
C PHE A 611 -13.43 -11.09 11.76
N MET A 612 -13.15 -11.33 10.47
CA MET A 612 -13.87 -12.30 9.66
C MET A 612 -13.74 -13.72 10.21
N THR A 613 -12.53 -14.15 10.58
CA THR A 613 -12.26 -15.46 11.18
C THR A 613 -13.08 -15.65 12.46
N THR A 614 -13.02 -14.68 13.36
CA THR A 614 -13.76 -14.73 14.62
C THR A 614 -15.28 -14.74 14.36
N ASN A 615 -15.77 -13.89 13.45
CA ASN A 615 -17.18 -13.81 13.10
C ASN A 615 -17.70 -15.12 12.46
N LEU A 616 -16.90 -15.73 11.55
CA LEU A 616 -17.25 -17.04 10.94
C LEU A 616 -17.35 -18.14 12.02
N MET A 617 -16.39 -18.19 12.94
CA MET A 617 -16.40 -19.18 14.05
C MET A 617 -17.60 -19.00 14.97
N LEU A 618 -18.06 -17.77 15.21
CA LEU A 618 -19.17 -17.47 16.12
C LEU A 618 -20.54 -17.51 15.44
N THR A 619 -20.63 -17.19 14.16
CA THR A 619 -21.91 -17.17 13.44
C THR A 619 -22.24 -18.52 12.81
N TYR A 620 -21.22 -19.30 12.43
CA TYR A 620 -21.36 -20.64 11.86
C TYR A 620 -20.57 -21.67 12.67
N PRO A 621 -20.90 -21.85 13.97
CA PRO A 621 -20.07 -22.61 14.91
C PRO A 621 -19.96 -24.11 14.60
N ASP A 622 -20.83 -24.65 13.77
CA ASP A 622 -20.82 -26.06 13.35
C ASP A 622 -20.01 -26.31 12.06
N VAL A 623 -19.48 -25.26 11.42
CA VAL A 623 -18.75 -25.36 10.16
C VAL A 623 -17.26 -25.52 10.38
N PHE A 624 -16.67 -24.70 11.25
CA PHE A 624 -15.24 -24.62 11.44
C PHE A 624 -14.79 -25.30 12.75
N LYS A 625 -13.90 -26.28 12.63
CA LYS A 625 -13.30 -26.99 13.77
C LYS A 625 -12.25 -26.15 14.50
N ALA A 626 -11.45 -25.42 13.71
CA ALA A 626 -10.37 -24.59 14.22
C ALA A 626 -10.28 -23.26 13.48
N GLY A 627 -9.88 -22.22 14.21
CA GLY A 627 -9.61 -20.91 13.63
C GLY A 627 -8.44 -20.22 14.30
N VAL A 628 -7.70 -19.42 13.53
CA VAL A 628 -6.64 -18.56 14.05
C VAL A 628 -6.90 -17.13 13.59
N ALA A 629 -7.29 -16.27 14.53
CA ALA A 629 -7.60 -14.86 14.30
C ALA A 629 -6.43 -13.99 14.75
N GLY A 630 -5.77 -13.35 13.79
CA GLY A 630 -4.65 -12.47 14.07
C GLY A 630 -5.07 -11.00 14.13
N GLY A 631 -4.65 -10.25 15.14
CA GLY A 631 -4.90 -8.83 15.31
C GLY A 631 -6.35 -8.42 15.03
N PRO A 632 -7.39 -9.12 15.59
CA PRO A 632 -8.75 -8.94 15.11
C PRO A 632 -9.37 -7.61 15.58
N VAL A 633 -10.14 -6.97 14.72
CA VAL A 633 -11.20 -6.08 15.17
C VAL A 633 -12.31 -6.94 15.78
N VAL A 634 -12.85 -6.52 16.92
CA VAL A 634 -13.91 -7.26 17.62
C VAL A 634 -15.14 -6.40 17.84
N ASP A 635 -14.93 -5.12 18.05
CA ASP A 635 -15.98 -4.11 18.21
C ASP A 635 -15.55 -2.86 17.44
N TRP A 636 -16.27 -2.50 16.40
CA TRP A 636 -15.93 -1.36 15.55
C TRP A 636 -15.97 -0.01 16.27
N GLN A 637 -16.60 0.09 17.44
CA GLN A 637 -16.52 1.29 18.28
C GLN A 637 -15.10 1.54 18.81
N TYR A 638 -14.25 0.52 18.90
CA TYR A 638 -12.86 0.65 19.33
C TYR A 638 -11.91 0.94 18.15
N TYR A 639 -12.41 0.88 16.94
CA TYR A 639 -11.59 1.18 15.76
C TYR A 639 -11.55 2.69 15.46
N GLU A 640 -10.60 3.13 14.68
CA GLU A 640 -10.35 4.54 14.45
C GLU A 640 -11.40 5.18 13.52
N VAL A 641 -11.56 6.51 13.65
CA VAL A 641 -12.62 7.31 13.00
C VAL A 641 -12.58 7.22 11.48
N MET A 642 -11.43 7.46 10.84
CA MET A 642 -11.33 7.65 9.39
C MET A 642 -11.76 6.41 8.60
N TYR A 643 -11.28 5.24 9.00
CA TYR A 643 -11.68 3.97 8.41
C TYR A 643 -13.04 3.51 8.95
N GLY A 644 -13.21 3.50 10.27
CA GLY A 644 -14.42 2.95 10.92
C GLY A 644 -15.68 3.68 10.48
N GLU A 645 -15.68 5.01 10.53
CA GLU A 645 -16.86 5.80 10.18
C GLU A 645 -17.11 5.86 8.66
N ARG A 646 -16.08 5.68 7.79
CA ARG A 646 -16.31 5.55 6.34
C ARG A 646 -17.25 4.40 6.02
N TYR A 647 -17.05 3.27 6.64
CA TYR A 647 -17.79 2.05 6.33
C TYR A 647 -19.00 1.79 7.24
N MET A 648 -19.06 2.43 8.42
CA MET A 648 -20.08 2.16 9.42
C MET A 648 -20.90 3.40 9.83
N ASP A 649 -20.57 4.60 9.37
CA ASP A 649 -20.99 5.88 9.97
C ASP A 649 -20.57 5.97 11.44
N ARG A 650 -21.03 6.98 12.17
CA ARG A 650 -20.78 7.08 13.61
C ARG A 650 -21.65 6.07 14.38
N PRO A 651 -21.19 5.57 15.53
CA PRO A 651 -22.01 4.68 16.38
C PRO A 651 -23.38 5.24 16.73
N GLN A 652 -23.48 6.58 16.91
CA GLN A 652 -24.73 7.27 17.21
C GLN A 652 -25.72 7.22 16.04
N ASP A 653 -25.21 7.24 14.80
CA ASP A 653 -26.00 7.29 13.57
C ASP A 653 -26.32 5.91 13.00
N ASN A 654 -25.60 4.86 13.48
CA ASN A 654 -25.79 3.47 13.06
C ASN A 654 -25.68 2.47 14.23
N PRO A 655 -26.45 2.62 15.32
CA PRO A 655 -26.32 1.75 16.50
C PRO A 655 -26.57 0.28 16.20
N GLU A 656 -27.50 -0.04 15.30
CA GLU A 656 -27.81 -1.44 14.94
C GLU A 656 -26.69 -2.11 14.13
N GLY A 657 -26.02 -1.37 13.23
CA GLY A 657 -24.87 -1.88 12.49
C GLY A 657 -23.69 -2.22 13.41
N TYR A 658 -23.38 -1.32 14.34
CA TYR A 658 -22.34 -1.56 15.35
C TYR A 658 -22.68 -2.72 16.28
N LYS A 659 -23.93 -2.83 16.71
CA LYS A 659 -24.40 -3.97 17.52
C LYS A 659 -24.30 -5.29 16.74
N GLY A 660 -24.70 -5.30 15.46
CA GLY A 660 -24.67 -6.49 14.61
C GLY A 660 -23.26 -7.01 14.35
N SER A 661 -22.28 -6.11 14.26
CA SER A 661 -20.87 -6.42 14.03
C SER A 661 -20.05 -6.65 15.32
N ASN A 662 -20.63 -6.45 16.51
CA ASN A 662 -19.95 -6.62 17.78
C ASN A 662 -19.81 -8.11 18.14
N LEU A 663 -18.62 -8.66 17.99
CA LEU A 663 -18.33 -10.08 18.20
C LEU A 663 -18.38 -10.50 19.69
N ARG A 664 -18.24 -9.56 20.61
CA ARG A 664 -18.36 -9.81 22.05
C ARG A 664 -19.76 -10.34 22.41
N LEU A 665 -20.77 -9.83 21.69
CA LEU A 665 -22.17 -10.28 21.91
C LEU A 665 -22.43 -11.71 21.43
N LYS A 666 -21.53 -12.26 20.61
CA LYS A 666 -21.62 -13.63 20.08
C LYS A 666 -20.68 -14.61 20.79
N ALA A 667 -19.91 -14.16 21.77
CA ALA A 667 -18.84 -14.94 22.42
C ALA A 667 -19.30 -16.33 22.93
N GLY A 668 -20.54 -16.45 23.39
CA GLY A 668 -21.13 -17.71 23.84
C GLY A 668 -21.39 -18.75 22.75
N ASN A 669 -21.33 -18.37 21.48
CA ASN A 669 -21.59 -19.29 20.37
C ASN A 669 -20.34 -20.11 19.96
N LEU A 670 -19.18 -19.85 20.54
CA LEU A 670 -17.92 -20.53 20.15
C LEU A 670 -18.01 -22.02 20.51
N LYS A 671 -17.91 -22.89 19.51
CA LYS A 671 -17.83 -24.35 19.65
C LYS A 671 -16.47 -24.90 19.23
N GLY A 672 -15.94 -24.43 18.13
CA GLY A 672 -14.64 -24.84 17.62
C GLY A 672 -13.47 -24.27 18.42
N LYS A 673 -12.27 -24.70 18.09
CA LYS A 673 -11.03 -24.20 18.68
C LYS A 673 -10.63 -22.88 18.01
N LEU A 674 -10.54 -21.82 18.78
CA LEU A 674 -10.15 -20.48 18.31
C LEU A 674 -8.89 -20.02 19.04
N GLN A 675 -7.85 -19.68 18.30
CA GLN A 675 -6.69 -18.95 18.82
C GLN A 675 -6.73 -17.49 18.35
N VAL A 676 -6.62 -16.56 19.29
CA VAL A 676 -6.43 -15.13 19.03
C VAL A 676 -4.97 -14.79 19.23
N ILE A 677 -4.33 -14.14 18.24
CA ILE A 677 -2.93 -13.73 18.29
C ILE A 677 -2.83 -12.24 18.01
N ILE A 678 -2.05 -11.51 18.83
CA ILE A 678 -1.83 -10.07 18.64
C ILE A 678 -0.36 -9.68 18.84
N GLY A 679 0.06 -8.55 18.22
CA GLY A 679 1.19 -7.79 18.73
C GLY A 679 0.82 -7.06 20.02
N TYR A 680 1.69 -7.09 21.02
CA TYR A 680 1.40 -6.47 22.32
C TYR A 680 1.24 -4.95 22.22
N ASN A 681 1.97 -4.34 21.28
CA ASN A 681 1.98 -2.90 21.05
C ASN A 681 1.25 -2.49 19.74
N ASP A 682 0.22 -3.26 19.33
CA ASP A 682 -0.55 -2.98 18.12
C ASP A 682 -1.24 -1.61 18.19
N PRO A 683 -0.85 -0.63 17.31
CA PRO A 683 -1.45 0.70 17.26
C PRO A 683 -2.63 0.78 16.27
N VAL A 684 -2.96 -0.31 15.59
CA VAL A 684 -4.02 -0.40 14.57
C VAL A 684 -5.26 -1.08 15.15
N CYS A 685 -5.13 -2.36 15.50
CA CYS A 685 -6.16 -3.09 16.24
C CYS A 685 -5.72 -3.18 17.69
N VAL A 686 -5.94 -2.10 18.43
CA VAL A 686 -5.46 -1.98 19.82
C VAL A 686 -5.82 -3.20 20.67
N PRO A 687 -4.97 -3.63 21.61
CA PRO A 687 -5.16 -4.83 22.41
C PRO A 687 -6.53 -4.91 23.14
N GLN A 688 -7.19 -3.78 23.34
CA GLN A 688 -8.54 -3.71 23.91
C GLN A 688 -9.56 -4.56 23.15
N HIS A 689 -9.45 -4.66 21.81
CA HIS A 689 -10.31 -5.55 21.03
C HIS A 689 -10.25 -6.98 21.54
N SER A 690 -9.05 -7.56 21.55
CA SER A 690 -8.86 -8.96 21.95
C SER A 690 -9.14 -9.20 23.43
N LEU A 691 -8.67 -8.31 24.31
CA LEU A 691 -8.88 -8.45 25.74
C LEU A 691 -10.36 -8.36 26.15
N SER A 692 -11.11 -7.45 25.52
CA SER A 692 -12.56 -7.34 25.76
C SER A 692 -13.33 -8.55 25.22
N PHE A 693 -12.89 -9.15 24.12
CA PHE A 693 -13.44 -10.39 23.59
C PHE A 693 -13.18 -11.57 24.55
N LEU A 694 -11.94 -11.70 25.05
CA LEU A 694 -11.61 -12.73 26.06
C LEU A 694 -12.47 -12.58 27.31
N ARG A 695 -12.70 -11.34 27.77
CA ARG A 695 -13.59 -11.09 28.90
C ARG A 695 -15.02 -11.59 28.61
N ALA A 696 -15.55 -11.27 27.43
CA ALA A 696 -16.87 -11.74 27.02
C ALA A 696 -16.95 -13.27 26.90
N CYS A 697 -15.89 -13.93 26.43
CA CYS A 697 -15.80 -15.39 26.40
C CYS A 697 -15.83 -16.02 27.81
N ILE A 698 -15.06 -15.44 28.75
CA ILE A 698 -15.06 -15.91 30.16
C ILE A 698 -16.45 -15.78 30.75
N ASP A 699 -17.13 -14.65 30.54
CA ASP A 699 -18.48 -14.41 31.05
C ASP A 699 -19.51 -15.37 30.44
N ALA A 700 -19.30 -15.77 29.18
CA ALA A 700 -20.14 -16.74 28.46
C ALA A 700 -19.74 -18.20 28.69
N GLY A 701 -18.63 -18.48 29.40
CA GLY A 701 -18.14 -19.84 29.65
C GLY A 701 -17.42 -20.49 28.44
N THR A 702 -17.03 -19.74 27.42
CA THR A 702 -16.23 -20.23 26.28
C THR A 702 -14.74 -19.96 26.48
N GLN A 703 -13.87 -20.75 25.85
CA GLN A 703 -12.45 -20.78 26.16
C GLN A 703 -11.61 -20.72 24.87
N PRO A 704 -11.44 -19.54 24.23
CA PRO A 704 -10.47 -19.38 23.16
C PRO A 704 -9.04 -19.36 23.72
N ASP A 705 -8.08 -19.81 22.91
CA ASP A 705 -6.65 -19.66 23.19
C ASP A 705 -6.20 -18.24 22.85
N PHE A 706 -5.20 -17.73 23.58
CA PHE A 706 -4.66 -16.39 23.35
C PHE A 706 -3.14 -16.41 23.36
N PHE A 707 -2.54 -15.70 22.41
CA PHE A 707 -1.10 -15.49 22.38
C PHE A 707 -0.76 -14.05 21.97
N THR A 708 0.27 -13.48 22.57
CA THR A 708 0.76 -12.14 22.21
C THR A 708 2.24 -12.13 21.95
N TYR A 709 2.68 -11.29 20.99
CA TYR A 709 4.06 -11.03 20.66
C TYR A 709 4.53 -9.74 21.36
N PRO A 710 5.31 -9.86 22.44
CA PRO A 710 5.81 -8.70 23.19
C PRO A 710 6.78 -7.88 22.34
N GLY A 711 6.52 -6.58 22.24
CA GLY A 711 7.35 -5.65 21.46
C GLY A 711 6.99 -5.54 19.97
N ASP A 712 6.14 -6.44 19.47
CA ASP A 712 5.59 -6.32 18.11
C ASP A 712 4.34 -5.44 18.06
N GLU A 713 4.17 -4.80 16.91
CA GLU A 713 3.00 -4.00 16.56
C GLU A 713 1.96 -4.84 15.80
N HIS A 714 1.23 -4.24 14.85
CA HIS A 714 0.16 -4.93 14.10
C HIS A 714 0.66 -6.10 13.26
N ASN A 715 1.89 -6.02 12.73
CA ASN A 715 2.50 -7.07 11.92
C ASN A 715 3.83 -7.53 12.53
N MET A 716 3.97 -8.83 12.73
CA MET A 716 5.22 -9.44 13.16
C MET A 716 6.24 -9.37 12.01
N MET A 717 7.47 -9.01 12.32
CA MET A 717 8.52 -8.81 11.34
C MET A 717 9.70 -9.76 11.59
N GLY A 718 10.54 -9.94 10.58
CA GLY A 718 11.75 -10.75 10.70
C GLY A 718 11.44 -12.19 11.16
N LYS A 719 12.23 -12.69 12.11
CA LYS A 719 12.10 -14.05 12.66
C LYS A 719 10.76 -14.28 13.38
N ASP A 720 10.16 -13.23 13.95
CA ASP A 720 8.90 -13.36 14.68
C ASP A 720 7.74 -13.67 13.71
N ARG A 721 7.84 -13.26 12.45
CA ARG A 721 6.92 -13.69 11.39
C ARG A 721 7.02 -15.19 11.11
N VAL A 722 8.22 -15.76 11.10
CA VAL A 722 8.42 -17.21 10.93
C VAL A 722 7.81 -17.95 12.12
N HIS A 723 8.13 -17.55 13.34
CA HIS A 723 7.58 -18.11 14.57
C HIS A 723 6.05 -18.03 14.62
N LEU A 724 5.47 -16.93 14.17
CA LEU A 724 4.02 -16.78 14.07
C LEU A 724 3.40 -17.85 13.18
N HIS A 725 3.97 -18.09 12.01
CA HIS A 725 3.43 -19.07 11.07
C HIS A 725 3.69 -20.51 11.51
N GLU A 726 4.77 -20.78 12.26
CA GLU A 726 4.96 -22.06 12.96
C GLU A 726 3.83 -22.31 13.97
N ARG A 727 3.48 -21.28 14.77
CA ARG A 727 2.39 -21.37 15.74
C ARG A 727 1.03 -21.59 15.08
N ILE A 728 0.73 -20.85 14.02
CA ILE A 728 -0.51 -21.02 13.23
C ILE A 728 -0.58 -22.43 12.66
N THR A 729 0.50 -22.90 12.07
CA THR A 729 0.60 -24.26 11.52
C THR A 729 0.34 -25.30 12.60
N GLN A 730 1.03 -25.20 13.75
CA GLN A 730 0.89 -26.17 14.84
C GLN A 730 -0.56 -26.21 15.35
N TYR A 731 -1.25 -25.08 15.44
CA TYR A 731 -2.63 -25.05 15.88
C TYR A 731 -3.56 -25.82 14.96
N PHE A 732 -3.39 -25.69 13.64
CA PHE A 732 -4.15 -26.50 12.68
C PHE A 732 -3.74 -27.98 12.70
N GLU A 733 -2.46 -28.29 12.88
CA GLU A 733 -1.99 -29.66 13.03
C GLU A 733 -2.62 -30.36 14.26
N ASP A 734 -2.79 -29.63 15.37
CA ASP A 734 -3.35 -30.17 16.61
C ASP A 734 -4.87 -30.41 16.51
N TYR A 735 -5.60 -29.63 15.69
CA TYR A 735 -7.07 -29.66 15.72
C TYR A 735 -7.74 -30.05 14.40
N LEU A 736 -7.03 -30.14 13.28
CA LEU A 736 -7.58 -30.58 11.98
C LEU A 736 -7.01 -31.88 11.44
N LYS A 737 -5.96 -32.44 12.04
CA LYS A 737 -5.42 -33.74 11.65
C LYS A 737 -6.16 -34.92 12.26
#